data_8038371b6eb6561b5481277175c5a2d6
#
_entry.id   8038371b6eb6561b5481277175c5a2d6
#
_cell.length_a   1.000
_cell.length_b   1.000
_cell.length_c   1.000
_cell.angle_alpha   90.00
_cell.angle_beta   90.00
_cell.angle_gamma   90.00
#
_symmetry.space_group_name_H-M   'P 1'
#
loop_
_entity.id
_entity.type
_entity.pdbx_description
1 polymer ?
#
loop_
_entity_poly.entity_id
_entity_poly.type
_entity_poly.pdbx_seq_one_letter_code
_entity_poly.pdbx_strand_id
1 'polypeptide(L)'
;MHKLIENQVRISVRNLVEFILRSGDIDNRHSTKAQYDAMQIGSRLHRKIQGSMPGTYKAEVSLKHTAYYRDVEILLEGRADGIITPDEKSVREEQANLLYQAKTDENVSAEISFIIDEIKVIRQDMEKLDSAAQVHVAQALCYAYMYAKVLNTKAAGVTEENEEKKRLCIGIQITYCHPETEEIKRFLKVYTFKEIKEEFDRYISEYGKWAQFLYEHRLERNASVQKLSFPYPYRVGQKRLVAAAYRTIINGEQLFIQAPTGIGKTLSTVFPAVWAVGEEYADKIFYLTAKTITRTAAVSAFDILRDNGLKMSYIALTSKEKICLNTVMECNPVQCPYAKGHFDRVNEAAFDLIHDCEQITREKLAACAEKYKVCPFELSLDVSYWVDAIICDYNYVFDPNAHLKRFFGDGVKGEYLFLIDEAHNLVERGRAMYSSSICKEDFLKIKKLVKYGEPKLVSALESCNKQLLELKRECDGCQILNSVSHVYIKLLSLMTKLEEFIEDCKDEVIRKEVLEFYFGIRNFIYIHDRQDENYLIYSELSEEGKFYLHLFCVNPAGCLQEYMGKANSTILFSATFLPINYYKKLLSTTKEDYAIYAESPFEPGKRLLLLGNDVSTKYTRRGPEMYRKYAEYVMHVIKGRTGNYIAFFPSYRFLEKVWEVFMELPQEQIEVVVQSQYM
;
A
#
# COMPACT_ATOMS: atom_id res chain seq x y z
N MET A 1 19.61 17.74 0.11
CA MET A 1 18.43 18.01 0.94
C MET A 1 17.99 19.44 0.73
N HIS A 2 16.89 19.68 0.01
CA HIS A 2 16.24 20.98 0.05
C HIS A 2 15.36 20.99 1.30
N LYS A 3 15.82 21.68 2.38
CA LYS A 3 14.92 22.03 3.48
C LYS A 3 13.73 22.76 2.85
N LEU A 4 12.54 22.21 3.02
CA LEU A 4 11.30 22.94 2.70
C LEU A 4 11.32 24.25 3.49
N ILE A 5 10.92 25.34 2.87
CA ILE A 5 10.65 26.58 3.59
C ILE A 5 9.58 26.23 4.64
N GLU A 6 9.75 26.69 5.87
CA GLU A 6 8.93 26.25 7.03
C GLU A 6 7.41 26.20 6.79
N ASN A 7 6.88 27.11 5.95
CA ASN A 7 5.45 27.23 5.65
C ASN A 7 5.04 26.67 4.27
N GLN A 8 5.88 25.85 3.60
CA GLN A 8 5.60 25.34 2.26
C GLN A 8 5.06 23.91 2.28
N VAL A 9 3.95 23.67 1.55
CA VAL A 9 3.38 22.35 1.26
C VAL A 9 3.42 22.12 -0.25
N ARG A 10 3.89 20.95 -0.70
CA ARG A 10 3.96 20.58 -2.12
C ARG A 10 2.89 19.59 -2.48
N ILE A 11 2.24 19.81 -3.63
CA ILE A 11 1.28 18.88 -4.20
C ILE A 11 1.31 18.94 -5.73
N SER A 12 1.15 17.81 -6.41
CA SER A 12 0.95 17.82 -7.85
C SER A 12 -0.48 18.26 -8.20
N VAL A 13 -0.66 18.91 -9.35
CA VAL A 13 -1.99 19.29 -9.85
C VAL A 13 -2.92 18.09 -9.89
N ARG A 14 -2.43 16.96 -10.39
CA ARG A 14 -3.20 15.72 -10.44
C ARG A 14 -3.69 15.26 -9.05
N ASN A 15 -2.78 15.19 -8.08
CA ASN A 15 -3.13 14.76 -6.72
C ASN A 15 -4.10 15.73 -6.05
N LEU A 16 -3.94 17.03 -6.30
CA LEU A 16 -4.87 18.05 -5.80
C LEU A 16 -6.30 17.79 -6.28
N VAL A 17 -6.50 17.70 -7.60
CA VAL A 17 -7.85 17.53 -8.16
C VAL A 17 -8.46 16.15 -7.88
N GLU A 18 -7.65 15.08 -7.93
CA GLU A 18 -8.10 13.74 -7.56
C GLU A 18 -8.51 13.66 -6.09
N PHE A 19 -7.86 14.42 -5.20
CA PHE A 19 -8.18 14.46 -3.78
C PHE A 19 -9.48 15.23 -3.50
N ILE A 20 -9.63 16.44 -4.04
CA ILE A 20 -10.78 17.31 -3.73
C ILE A 20 -12.05 16.97 -4.49
N LEU A 21 -11.93 16.40 -5.71
CA LEU A 21 -13.07 16.07 -6.57
C LEU A 21 -13.39 14.57 -6.62
N ARG A 22 -12.82 13.77 -5.75
CA ARG A 22 -13.17 12.36 -5.67
C ARG A 22 -14.64 12.20 -5.27
N SER A 23 -15.34 11.31 -5.96
CA SER A 23 -16.77 11.07 -5.75
C SER A 23 -17.13 9.64 -6.10
N GLY A 24 -18.31 9.18 -5.63
CA GLY A 24 -18.90 7.90 -5.98
C GLY A 24 -18.65 6.80 -4.95
N ASP A 25 -18.73 5.58 -5.42
CA ASP A 25 -18.86 4.37 -4.62
C ASP A 25 -17.57 3.55 -4.56
N ILE A 26 -17.42 2.74 -3.51
CA ILE A 26 -16.51 1.60 -3.55
C ILE A 26 -17.24 0.45 -4.25
N ASP A 27 -16.65 -0.09 -5.33
CA ASP A 27 -17.20 -1.24 -6.04
C ASP A 27 -16.09 -2.20 -6.45
N ASN A 28 -16.07 -3.40 -5.84
CA ASN A 28 -15.08 -4.44 -6.10
C ASN A 28 -15.53 -5.49 -7.12
N ARG A 29 -16.69 -5.29 -7.77
CA ARG A 29 -17.27 -6.26 -8.72
C ARG A 29 -16.57 -6.24 -10.08
N HIS A 30 -15.87 -5.18 -10.41
CA HIS A 30 -15.16 -5.05 -11.67
C HIS A 30 -13.71 -5.52 -11.53
N SER A 31 -13.25 -6.34 -12.49
CA SER A 31 -11.84 -6.71 -12.56
C SER A 31 -11.01 -5.45 -12.85
N THR A 32 -10.06 -5.13 -11.98
CA THR A 32 -9.03 -4.15 -12.35
C THR A 32 -8.14 -4.82 -13.39
N LYS A 33 -8.45 -4.64 -14.68
CA LYS A 33 -7.53 -4.97 -15.79
C LYS A 33 -6.16 -4.40 -15.45
N ALA A 34 -5.12 -5.21 -15.62
CA ALA A 34 -3.79 -4.95 -15.13
C ALA A 34 -3.34 -3.49 -15.32
N GLN A 35 -3.18 -2.75 -14.22
CA GLN A 35 -2.71 -1.36 -14.21
C GLN A 35 -1.32 -1.21 -14.88
N TYR A 36 -0.55 -2.28 -14.94
CA TYR A 36 0.80 -2.29 -15.54
C TYR A 36 0.74 -2.12 -17.07
N ASP A 37 -0.13 -2.86 -17.76
CA ASP A 37 -0.33 -2.70 -19.20
C ASP A 37 -0.91 -1.33 -19.54
N ALA A 38 -1.80 -0.81 -18.70
CA ALA A 38 -2.41 0.50 -18.88
C ALA A 38 -1.38 1.65 -18.89
N MET A 39 -0.31 1.57 -18.09
CA MET A 39 0.71 2.62 -18.03
C MET A 39 1.62 2.63 -19.26
N GLN A 40 2.05 1.46 -19.76
CA GLN A 40 2.85 1.36 -20.97
C GLN A 40 2.04 1.71 -22.23
N ILE A 41 0.82 1.20 -22.33
CA ILE A 41 -0.10 1.50 -23.42
C ILE A 41 -0.44 2.99 -23.39
N GLY A 42 -0.73 3.55 -22.20
CA GLY A 42 -0.98 4.97 -22.00
C GLY A 42 0.14 5.84 -22.53
N SER A 43 1.38 5.61 -22.13
CA SER A 43 2.55 6.39 -22.58
C SER A 43 2.81 6.29 -24.08
N ARG A 44 2.53 5.11 -24.70
CA ARG A 44 2.62 4.93 -26.15
C ARG A 44 1.56 5.75 -26.89
N LEU A 45 0.31 5.67 -26.42
CA LEU A 45 -0.81 6.37 -27.04
C LEU A 45 -0.70 7.88 -26.87
N HIS A 46 -0.28 8.38 -25.71
CA HIS A 46 0.02 9.81 -25.50
C HIS A 46 1.01 10.32 -26.56
N ARG A 47 2.17 9.65 -26.71
CA ARG A 47 3.17 10.04 -27.72
C ARG A 47 2.63 9.98 -29.15
N LYS A 48 1.78 8.99 -29.47
CA LYS A 48 1.15 8.87 -30.79
C LYS A 48 0.19 10.04 -31.07
N ILE A 49 -0.65 10.38 -30.08
CA ILE A 49 -1.59 11.50 -30.20
C ILE A 49 -0.82 12.81 -30.32
N GLN A 50 0.16 13.07 -29.43
CA GLN A 50 1.00 14.26 -29.45
C GLN A 50 1.74 14.43 -30.80
N GLY A 51 2.25 13.32 -31.36
CA GLY A 51 2.93 13.31 -32.66
C GLY A 51 2.02 13.57 -33.89
N SER A 52 0.71 13.39 -33.73
CA SER A 52 -0.31 13.67 -34.77
C SER A 52 -0.86 15.12 -34.73
N MET A 53 -0.46 15.88 -33.72
CA MET A 53 -0.97 17.24 -33.51
C MET A 53 -0.24 18.28 -34.41
N PRO A 54 -0.85 19.44 -34.68
CA PRO A 54 -0.24 20.48 -35.52
C PRO A 54 1.07 21.04 -34.94
N GLY A 55 1.89 21.69 -35.78
CA GLY A 55 3.20 22.22 -35.39
C GLY A 55 3.20 23.28 -34.28
N THR A 56 2.06 23.85 -33.95
CA THR A 56 1.85 24.79 -32.83
C THR A 56 1.63 24.08 -31.48
N TYR A 57 1.56 22.74 -31.46
CA TYR A 57 1.38 21.91 -30.27
C TYR A 57 2.69 21.77 -29.50
N LYS A 58 2.69 22.17 -28.22
CA LYS A 58 3.80 21.98 -27.29
C LYS A 58 3.45 20.83 -26.35
N ALA A 59 4.10 19.67 -26.54
CA ALA A 59 3.91 18.51 -25.69
C ALA A 59 4.65 18.62 -24.35
N GLU A 60 4.11 17.99 -23.31
CA GLU A 60 4.78 17.73 -22.01
C GLU A 60 5.29 19.01 -21.34
N VAL A 61 4.48 20.05 -21.23
CA VAL A 61 4.89 21.36 -20.68
C VAL A 61 4.87 21.31 -19.15
N SER A 62 6.06 21.40 -18.54
CA SER A 62 6.19 21.47 -17.08
C SER A 62 5.79 22.83 -16.55
N LEU A 63 4.91 22.86 -15.57
CA LEU A 63 4.36 24.06 -14.95
C LEU A 63 4.54 24.02 -13.44
N LYS A 64 4.84 25.18 -12.85
CA LYS A 64 4.95 25.38 -11.41
C LYS A 64 4.26 26.68 -11.02
N HIS A 65 3.57 26.65 -9.90
CA HIS A 65 2.90 27.83 -9.35
C HIS A 65 2.84 27.73 -7.82
N THR A 66 3.03 28.87 -7.15
CA THR A 66 2.84 28.99 -5.71
C THR A 66 1.53 29.71 -5.45
N ALA A 67 0.58 29.01 -4.84
CA ALA A 67 -0.65 29.58 -4.33
C ALA A 67 -0.54 29.80 -2.81
N TYR A 68 -1.37 30.66 -2.26
CA TYR A 68 -1.34 31.01 -0.84
C TYR A 68 -2.68 30.71 -0.20
N TYR A 69 -2.67 30.11 0.99
CA TYR A 69 -3.82 29.97 1.84
C TYR A 69 -3.44 30.32 3.28
N ARG A 70 -3.95 31.43 3.79
CA ARG A 70 -3.50 32.02 5.07
C ARG A 70 -1.97 32.13 5.13
N ASP A 71 -1.33 31.47 6.08
CA ASP A 71 0.12 31.52 6.29
C ASP A 71 0.90 30.44 5.50
N VAL A 72 0.21 29.61 4.69
CA VAL A 72 0.81 28.48 4.00
C VAL A 72 0.99 28.77 2.52
N GLU A 73 2.20 28.47 2.02
CA GLU A 73 2.52 28.41 0.60
C GLU A 73 2.24 27.02 0.04
N ILE A 74 1.34 26.91 -0.93
CA ILE A 74 1.03 25.66 -1.62
C ILE A 74 1.77 25.65 -2.96
N LEU A 75 2.86 24.90 -3.04
CA LEU A 75 3.61 24.72 -4.27
C LEU A 75 2.96 23.66 -5.14
N LEU A 76 2.34 24.10 -6.23
CA LEU A 76 1.73 23.27 -7.25
C LEU A 76 2.73 22.98 -8.35
N GLU A 77 2.87 21.69 -8.67
CA GLU A 77 3.72 21.23 -9.76
C GLU A 77 2.93 20.28 -10.66
N GLY A 78 3.17 20.33 -11.96
CA GLY A 78 2.58 19.41 -12.88
C GLY A 78 3.10 19.56 -14.29
N ARG A 79 2.64 18.67 -15.17
CA ARG A 79 3.03 18.65 -16.57
C ARG A 79 1.78 18.51 -17.41
N ALA A 80 1.44 19.56 -18.16
CA ALA A 80 0.34 19.52 -19.11
C ALA A 80 0.72 18.63 -20.30
N ASP A 81 -0.17 17.72 -20.71
CA ASP A 81 0.08 16.82 -21.84
C ASP A 81 0.31 17.58 -23.13
N GLY A 82 -0.43 18.69 -23.33
CA GLY A 82 -0.22 19.56 -24.46
C GLY A 82 -0.77 20.97 -24.34
N ILE A 83 -0.14 21.92 -25.02
CA ILE A 83 -0.60 23.28 -25.18
C ILE A 83 -0.60 23.66 -26.65
N ILE A 84 -1.77 24.05 -27.17
CA ILE A 84 -1.94 24.53 -28.54
C ILE A 84 -1.99 26.05 -28.51
N THR A 85 -1.11 26.68 -29.27
CA THR A 85 -1.21 28.12 -29.53
C THR A 85 -1.80 28.29 -30.94
N PRO A 86 -3.02 28.80 -31.09
CA PRO A 86 -3.64 28.97 -32.40
C PRO A 86 -2.82 29.87 -33.28
N ASP A 87 -2.56 29.49 -34.54
CA ASP A 87 -2.10 30.40 -35.57
C ASP A 87 -3.29 30.84 -36.43
N GLU A 88 -3.17 32.03 -37.07
CA GLU A 88 -4.27 32.70 -37.77
C GLU A 88 -4.96 31.85 -38.86
N LYS A 89 -4.35 30.76 -39.34
CA LYS A 89 -4.91 29.89 -40.40
C LYS A 89 -5.61 28.63 -39.88
N SER A 90 -5.07 27.98 -38.85
CA SER A 90 -5.63 26.72 -38.32
C SER A 90 -6.87 26.93 -37.45
N VAL A 91 -6.98 28.14 -36.87
CA VAL A 91 -8.09 28.48 -35.95
C VAL A 91 -9.41 28.73 -36.71
N ARG A 92 -9.36 29.12 -38.02
CA ARG A 92 -10.57 29.55 -38.72
C ARG A 92 -11.58 28.41 -39.03
N GLU A 93 -11.16 27.19 -39.28
CA GLU A 93 -12.09 26.10 -39.61
C GLU A 93 -12.62 25.35 -38.37
N GLU A 94 -11.77 25.04 -37.42
CA GLU A 94 -12.20 24.40 -36.15
C GLU A 94 -12.89 25.39 -35.19
N GLN A 95 -12.44 26.63 -35.11
CA GLN A 95 -13.12 27.69 -34.34
C GLN A 95 -14.48 28.05 -34.91
N ALA A 96 -14.69 28.03 -36.22
CA ALA A 96 -16.01 28.30 -36.79
C ALA A 96 -17.05 27.27 -36.31
N ASN A 97 -16.67 26.00 -36.16
CA ASN A 97 -17.56 24.98 -35.61
C ASN A 97 -17.75 25.08 -34.09
N LEU A 98 -16.71 25.51 -33.35
CA LEU A 98 -16.75 25.69 -31.89
C LEU A 98 -17.43 26.98 -31.46
N LEU A 99 -17.21 28.07 -32.18
CA LEU A 99 -17.92 29.34 -32.00
C LEU A 99 -19.41 29.18 -32.36
N TYR A 100 -19.77 28.24 -33.24
CA TYR A 100 -21.15 27.94 -33.53
C TYR A 100 -21.86 27.21 -32.38
N GLN A 101 -21.14 26.38 -31.63
CA GLN A 101 -21.65 25.76 -30.38
C GLN A 101 -21.62 26.71 -29.19
N ALA A 102 -20.69 27.65 -29.10
CA ALA A 102 -20.60 28.68 -28.05
C ALA A 102 -21.50 29.90 -28.32
N LYS A 103 -22.03 30.06 -29.52
CA LYS A 103 -22.97 31.15 -29.90
C LYS A 103 -24.37 31.03 -29.33
N THR A 104 -24.68 29.96 -28.57
CA THR A 104 -25.91 29.88 -27.80
C THR A 104 -25.89 30.72 -26.51
N ASP A 105 -24.71 31.20 -26.06
CA ASP A 105 -24.62 32.20 -24.99
C ASP A 105 -24.19 33.55 -25.58
N GLU A 106 -25.12 34.48 -25.60
CA GLU A 106 -24.96 35.83 -26.11
C GLU A 106 -23.72 36.54 -25.52
N ASN A 107 -22.76 36.94 -26.37
CA ASN A 107 -21.65 37.88 -26.13
C ASN A 107 -20.21 37.40 -26.19
N VAL A 108 -19.80 36.39 -26.93
CA VAL A 108 -18.36 36.08 -27.03
C VAL A 108 -17.89 36.01 -28.50
N SER A 109 -17.48 37.17 -29.06
CA SER A 109 -16.58 37.21 -30.21
C SER A 109 -15.14 37.43 -29.69
N ALA A 110 -14.57 36.47 -28.98
CA ALA A 110 -13.21 36.59 -28.44
C ALA A 110 -12.31 35.48 -29.02
N GLU A 111 -11.13 35.91 -29.48
CA GLU A 111 -10.07 35.00 -29.95
C GLU A 111 -9.58 34.09 -28.84
N ILE A 112 -9.51 32.76 -29.06
CA ILE A 112 -8.88 31.84 -28.12
C ILE A 112 -7.38 32.04 -28.10
N SER A 113 -6.85 32.37 -26.93
CA SER A 113 -5.42 32.69 -26.75
C SER A 113 -4.53 31.45 -26.79
N PHE A 114 -4.99 30.36 -26.17
CA PHE A 114 -4.36 29.04 -26.19
C PHE A 114 -5.36 27.96 -25.74
N ILE A 115 -5.03 26.69 -26.00
CA ILE A 115 -5.84 25.53 -25.56
C ILE A 115 -4.93 24.61 -24.75
N ILE A 116 -5.38 24.20 -23.59
CA ILE A 116 -4.79 23.09 -22.82
C ILE A 116 -5.43 21.80 -23.30
N ASP A 117 -4.61 20.82 -23.70
CA ASP A 117 -5.04 19.48 -24.10
C ASP A 117 -4.57 18.47 -23.04
N GLU A 118 -5.52 17.82 -22.39
CA GLU A 118 -5.29 16.77 -21.40
C GLU A 118 -5.70 15.43 -21.98
N ILE A 119 -4.76 14.51 -22.12
CA ILE A 119 -4.95 13.21 -22.78
C ILE A 119 -5.22 12.12 -21.73
N LYS A 120 -6.26 11.35 -21.94
CA LYS A 120 -6.62 10.23 -21.05
C LYS A 120 -6.92 8.98 -21.84
N VAL A 121 -6.28 7.88 -21.45
CA VAL A 121 -6.58 6.55 -22.01
C VAL A 121 -7.63 5.89 -21.13
N ILE A 122 -8.79 5.59 -21.71
CA ILE A 122 -9.93 4.98 -21.00
C ILE A 122 -10.49 3.81 -21.83
N ARG A 123 -10.97 2.77 -21.13
CA ARG A 123 -11.56 1.57 -21.76
C ARG A 123 -13.07 1.66 -21.96
N GLN A 124 -13.64 2.81 -21.63
CA GLN A 124 -15.05 3.06 -21.78
C GLN A 124 -15.40 3.24 -23.27
N ASP A 125 -16.57 2.72 -23.66
CA ASP A 125 -17.10 2.87 -25.00
C ASP A 125 -17.23 4.37 -25.36
N MET A 126 -16.53 4.78 -26.44
CA MET A 126 -16.45 6.17 -26.85
C MET A 126 -17.80 6.73 -27.29
N GLU A 127 -18.71 5.89 -27.83
CA GLU A 127 -20.05 6.32 -28.23
C GLU A 127 -20.91 6.71 -27.04
N LYS A 128 -20.73 6.04 -25.88
CA LYS A 128 -21.49 6.28 -24.65
C LYS A 128 -20.94 7.40 -23.77
N LEU A 129 -19.87 8.06 -24.21
CA LEU A 129 -19.25 9.13 -23.45
C LEU A 129 -19.84 10.48 -23.87
N ASP A 130 -20.76 11.02 -23.11
CA ASP A 130 -21.47 12.27 -23.44
C ASP A 130 -20.74 13.53 -23.01
N SER A 131 -19.87 13.44 -22.01
CA SER A 131 -19.12 14.59 -21.46
C SER A 131 -17.77 14.17 -20.88
N ALA A 132 -16.88 15.15 -20.73
CA ALA A 132 -15.59 14.94 -20.05
C ALA A 132 -15.79 14.83 -18.53
N ALA A 133 -15.03 13.93 -17.89
CA ALA A 133 -15.02 13.77 -16.44
C ALA A 133 -14.54 15.05 -15.74
N GLN A 134 -15.23 15.48 -14.70
CA GLN A 134 -14.95 16.75 -14.00
C GLN A 134 -13.52 16.83 -13.47
N VAL A 135 -12.97 15.71 -12.99
CA VAL A 135 -11.58 15.65 -12.50
C VAL A 135 -10.54 15.96 -13.59
N HIS A 136 -10.79 15.50 -14.83
CA HIS A 136 -9.89 15.76 -15.96
C HIS A 136 -10.00 17.24 -16.42
N VAL A 137 -11.22 17.76 -16.43
CA VAL A 137 -11.45 19.19 -16.72
C VAL A 137 -10.78 20.08 -15.68
N ALA A 138 -10.90 19.75 -14.39
CA ALA A 138 -10.26 20.49 -13.30
C ALA A 138 -8.73 20.46 -13.40
N GLN A 139 -8.14 19.34 -13.80
CA GLN A 139 -6.71 19.23 -14.05
C GLN A 139 -6.25 20.19 -15.16
N ALA A 140 -6.95 20.21 -16.27
CA ALA A 140 -6.69 21.11 -17.38
C ALA A 140 -6.92 22.58 -17.01
N LEU A 141 -7.96 22.90 -16.21
CA LEU A 141 -8.20 24.26 -15.68
C LEU A 141 -7.04 24.76 -14.81
N CYS A 142 -6.50 23.90 -13.93
CA CYS A 142 -5.32 24.25 -13.14
C CYS A 142 -4.11 24.57 -14.04
N TYR A 143 -3.85 23.74 -15.05
CA TYR A 143 -2.77 24.01 -16.02
C TYR A 143 -3.01 25.30 -16.82
N ALA A 144 -4.24 25.57 -17.21
CA ALA A 144 -4.61 26.80 -17.90
C ALA A 144 -4.32 28.04 -17.05
N TYR A 145 -4.70 28.03 -15.77
CA TYR A 145 -4.38 29.10 -14.84
C TYR A 145 -2.87 29.31 -14.71
N MET A 146 -2.13 28.21 -14.45
CA MET A 146 -0.66 28.28 -14.28
C MET A 146 0.03 28.79 -15.54
N TYR A 147 -0.37 28.34 -16.73
CA TYR A 147 0.23 28.77 -17.98
C TYR A 147 -0.10 30.23 -18.31
N ALA A 148 -1.33 30.70 -18.08
CA ALA A 148 -1.71 32.10 -18.22
C ALA A 148 -0.84 33.01 -17.34
N LYS A 149 -0.54 32.61 -16.10
CA LYS A 149 0.38 33.34 -15.21
C LYS A 149 1.81 33.39 -15.76
N VAL A 150 2.32 32.33 -16.37
CA VAL A 150 3.64 32.31 -17.02
C VAL A 150 3.69 33.27 -18.23
N LEU A 151 2.61 33.33 -19.02
CA LEU A 151 2.54 34.27 -20.16
C LEU A 151 2.56 35.72 -19.69
N ASN A 152 1.83 36.06 -18.65
CA ASN A 152 1.76 37.42 -18.12
C ASN A 152 3.08 37.87 -17.51
N THR A 153 3.84 37.01 -16.86
CA THR A 153 5.18 37.35 -16.35
C THR A 153 6.22 37.62 -17.46
N LYS A 154 6.02 37.01 -18.66
CA LYS A 154 6.91 37.26 -19.82
C LYS A 154 6.57 38.54 -20.59
N ALA A 155 5.33 39.04 -20.49
CA ALA A 155 4.90 40.31 -21.08
C ALA A 155 5.11 41.43 -20.05
N ALA A 156 6.37 41.75 -19.74
CA ALA A 156 6.77 42.76 -18.74
C ALA A 156 5.97 44.04 -18.88
N GLY A 157 5.11 44.41 -17.92
CA GLY A 157 4.44 45.67 -17.80
C GLY A 157 2.92 45.68 -17.57
N VAL A 158 2.29 44.54 -17.34
CA VAL A 158 0.84 44.50 -17.10
C VAL A 158 0.57 44.35 -15.60
N THR A 159 -0.01 45.40 -14.99
CA THR A 159 -0.50 45.38 -13.60
C THR A 159 -1.79 44.53 -13.52
N GLU A 160 -2.10 43.94 -12.34
CA GLU A 160 -3.29 43.11 -12.11
C GLU A 160 -4.62 43.75 -12.57
N GLU A 161 -4.74 45.11 -12.49
CA GLU A 161 -5.91 45.84 -12.98
C GLU A 161 -6.12 45.79 -14.51
N ASN A 162 -5.06 45.49 -15.31
CA ASN A 162 -5.19 45.30 -16.75
C ASN A 162 -5.53 43.86 -17.18
N GLU A 163 -5.40 42.86 -16.28
CA GLU A 163 -5.80 41.46 -16.54
C GLU A 163 -7.33 41.30 -16.62
N GLU A 164 -8.09 42.06 -15.81
CA GLU A 164 -9.58 42.02 -15.84
C GLU A 164 -10.15 42.69 -17.11
N LYS A 165 -9.42 43.57 -17.75
CA LYS A 165 -9.90 44.31 -18.94
C LYS A 165 -9.72 43.56 -20.26
N LYS A 166 -8.78 42.60 -20.37
CA LYS A 166 -8.69 41.68 -21.52
C LYS A 166 -9.51 40.42 -21.21
N ARG A 167 -10.62 40.22 -21.93
CA ARG A 167 -11.37 38.97 -21.95
C ARG A 167 -10.51 37.85 -22.58
N LEU A 168 -9.54 37.34 -21.83
CA LEU A 168 -8.70 36.23 -22.28
C LEU A 168 -9.57 34.97 -22.30
N CYS A 169 -9.84 34.44 -23.49
CA CYS A 169 -10.54 33.17 -23.69
C CYS A 169 -9.54 32.05 -23.86
N ILE A 170 -9.71 30.97 -23.12
CA ILE A 170 -8.83 29.80 -23.05
C ILE A 170 -9.64 28.54 -23.34
N GLY A 171 -9.15 27.72 -24.26
CA GLY A 171 -9.76 26.43 -24.55
C GLY A 171 -9.29 25.34 -23.56
N ILE A 172 -10.19 24.53 -23.08
CA ILE A 172 -9.92 23.33 -22.28
C ILE A 172 -10.39 22.15 -23.10
N GLN A 173 -9.43 21.35 -23.57
CA GLN A 173 -9.68 20.14 -24.36
C GLN A 173 -9.32 18.91 -23.54
N ILE A 174 -10.24 17.94 -23.52
CA ILE A 174 -9.98 16.62 -22.95
C ILE A 174 -10.02 15.63 -24.09
N THR A 175 -8.89 14.98 -24.33
CA THR A 175 -8.71 14.00 -25.41
C THR A 175 -8.74 12.59 -24.82
N TYR A 176 -9.83 11.85 -25.05
CA TYR A 176 -9.93 10.45 -24.67
C TYR A 176 -9.47 9.54 -25.80
N CYS A 177 -8.76 8.47 -25.47
CA CYS A 177 -8.31 7.43 -26.40
C CYS A 177 -8.61 6.05 -25.85
N HIS A 178 -9.20 5.18 -26.66
CA HIS A 178 -9.42 3.78 -26.28
C HIS A 178 -8.14 2.97 -26.49
N PRO A 179 -7.68 2.15 -25.51
CA PRO A 179 -6.38 1.47 -25.59
C PRO A 179 -6.29 0.39 -26.67
N GLU A 180 -7.42 -0.23 -27.05
CA GLU A 180 -7.47 -1.35 -28.00
C GLU A 180 -7.88 -0.91 -29.42
N THR A 181 -8.92 -0.07 -29.53
CA THR A 181 -9.42 0.43 -30.83
C THR A 181 -8.65 1.65 -31.32
N GLU A 182 -7.91 2.32 -30.42
CA GLU A 182 -7.23 3.59 -30.64
C GLU A 182 -8.17 4.72 -31.12
N GLU A 183 -9.49 4.55 -30.91
CA GLU A 183 -10.50 5.56 -31.19
C GLU A 183 -10.29 6.75 -30.27
N ILE A 184 -10.41 7.98 -30.85
CA ILE A 184 -10.19 9.23 -30.14
C ILE A 184 -11.47 10.04 -30.12
N LYS A 185 -11.87 10.51 -28.92
CA LYS A 185 -12.96 11.47 -28.74
C LYS A 185 -12.48 12.67 -27.97
N ARG A 186 -12.81 13.88 -28.47
CA ARG A 186 -12.37 15.15 -27.89
C ARG A 186 -13.55 15.94 -27.39
N PHE A 187 -13.41 16.52 -26.19
CA PHE A 187 -14.35 17.47 -25.61
C PHE A 187 -13.62 18.80 -25.43
N LEU A 188 -14.07 19.84 -26.11
CA LEU A 188 -13.50 21.16 -26.00
C LEU A 188 -14.55 22.12 -25.45
N LYS A 189 -14.17 22.89 -24.43
CA LYS A 189 -14.98 23.98 -23.86
C LYS A 189 -14.09 25.22 -23.69
N VAL A 190 -14.67 26.39 -23.97
CA VAL A 190 -13.97 27.67 -23.82
C VAL A 190 -14.40 28.31 -22.52
N TYR A 191 -13.42 28.84 -21.78
CA TYR A 191 -13.58 29.53 -20.52
C TYR A 191 -12.92 30.90 -20.58
N THR A 192 -13.46 31.84 -19.86
CA THR A 192 -12.76 33.11 -19.57
C THR A 192 -11.71 32.88 -18.48
N PHE A 193 -10.66 33.70 -18.46
CA PHE A 193 -9.66 33.65 -17.40
C PHE A 193 -10.27 33.84 -16.01
N LYS A 194 -11.34 34.64 -15.89
CA LYS A 194 -12.07 34.87 -14.65
C LYS A 194 -12.69 33.56 -14.12
N GLU A 195 -13.41 32.82 -14.98
CA GLU A 195 -13.99 31.51 -14.61
C GLU A 195 -12.93 30.51 -14.20
N ILE A 196 -11.79 30.46 -14.92
CA ILE A 196 -10.67 29.57 -14.59
C ILE A 196 -10.07 29.95 -13.24
N LYS A 197 -9.92 31.24 -12.95
CA LYS A 197 -9.41 31.74 -11.66
C LYS A 197 -10.35 31.39 -10.52
N GLU A 198 -11.64 31.60 -10.68
CA GLU A 198 -12.66 31.26 -9.66
C GLU A 198 -12.63 29.78 -9.31
N GLU A 199 -12.55 28.89 -10.31
CA GLU A 199 -12.42 27.45 -10.07
C GLU A 199 -11.09 27.09 -9.41
N PHE A 200 -9.98 27.65 -9.87
CA PHE A 200 -8.67 27.45 -9.27
C PHE A 200 -8.65 27.89 -7.81
N ASP A 201 -9.16 29.07 -7.51
CA ASP A 201 -9.21 29.62 -6.14
C ASP A 201 -10.09 28.75 -5.24
N ARG A 202 -11.18 28.19 -5.78
CA ARG A 202 -12.03 27.22 -5.08
C ARG A 202 -11.23 25.95 -4.71
N TYR A 203 -10.49 25.38 -5.67
CA TYR A 203 -9.66 24.19 -5.42
C TYR A 203 -8.58 24.46 -4.37
N ILE A 204 -7.92 25.60 -4.46
CA ILE A 204 -6.92 26.03 -3.46
C ILE A 204 -7.56 26.23 -2.09
N SER A 205 -8.75 26.84 -2.01
CA SER A 205 -9.46 27.02 -0.75
C SER A 205 -9.86 25.70 -0.10
N GLU A 206 -10.35 24.74 -0.88
CA GLU A 206 -10.74 23.42 -0.35
C GLU A 206 -9.52 22.61 0.15
N TYR A 207 -8.41 22.63 -0.57
CA TYR A 207 -7.18 21.98 -0.15
C TYR A 207 -6.45 22.75 0.96
N GLY A 208 -6.57 24.07 0.97
CA GLY A 208 -5.84 24.97 1.86
C GLY A 208 -6.03 24.64 3.35
N LYS A 209 -7.24 24.22 3.74
CA LYS A 209 -7.50 23.78 5.13
C LYS A 209 -6.65 22.56 5.53
N TRP A 210 -6.38 21.65 4.61
CA TRP A 210 -5.52 20.49 4.83
C TRP A 210 -4.03 20.88 4.86
N ALA A 211 -3.63 21.78 3.99
CA ALA A 211 -2.28 22.32 3.97
C ALA A 211 -1.98 23.09 5.27
N GLN A 212 -2.93 23.89 5.76
CA GLN A 212 -2.83 24.62 7.02
C GLN A 212 -2.69 23.62 8.21
N PHE A 213 -3.54 22.59 8.24
CA PHE A 213 -3.44 21.53 9.26
C PHE A 213 -2.05 20.88 9.28
N LEU A 214 -1.53 20.47 8.11
CA LEU A 214 -0.20 19.86 7.99
C LEU A 214 0.91 20.79 8.52
N TYR A 215 0.81 22.08 8.19
CA TYR A 215 1.79 23.06 8.63
C TYR A 215 1.76 23.26 10.16
N GLU A 216 0.60 23.50 10.72
CA GLU A 216 0.41 23.69 12.16
C GLU A 216 0.83 22.45 12.96
N HIS A 217 0.37 21.28 12.52
CA HIS A 217 0.74 20.00 13.13
C HIS A 217 2.25 19.76 13.09
N ARG A 218 2.91 20.05 11.96
CA ARG A 218 4.38 19.93 11.83
C ARG A 218 5.12 20.83 12.82
N LEU A 219 4.68 22.07 12.99
CA LEU A 219 5.27 23.01 13.93
C LEU A 219 5.13 22.52 15.39
N GLU A 220 3.93 22.09 15.78
CA GLU A 220 3.66 21.54 17.12
C GLU A 220 4.46 20.27 17.38
N ARG A 221 4.46 19.33 16.42
CA ARG A 221 5.24 18.11 16.48
C ARG A 221 6.72 18.39 16.68
N ASN A 222 7.32 19.20 15.81
CA ASN A 222 8.76 19.50 15.87
C ASN A 222 9.13 20.19 17.18
N ALA A 223 8.33 21.14 17.66
CA ALA A 223 8.54 21.80 18.95
C ALA A 223 8.41 20.84 20.13
N SER A 224 7.54 19.85 20.05
CA SER A 224 7.36 18.84 21.10
C SER A 224 8.54 17.87 21.16
N VAL A 225 9.05 17.46 20.01
CA VAL A 225 10.21 16.55 19.88
C VAL A 225 11.46 17.17 20.50
N GLN A 226 11.72 18.45 20.28
CA GLN A 226 12.88 19.16 20.86
C GLN A 226 12.92 19.13 22.39
N LYS A 227 11.76 18.97 23.05
CA LYS A 227 11.63 18.89 24.52
C LYS A 227 11.59 17.45 25.03
N LEU A 228 11.50 16.47 24.10
CA LEU A 228 11.31 15.08 24.45
C LEU A 228 12.62 14.44 24.93
N SER A 229 12.59 13.79 26.08
CA SER A 229 13.69 12.96 26.59
C SER A 229 13.28 11.48 26.60
N PHE A 230 14.26 10.59 26.66
CA PHE A 230 13.98 9.16 26.79
C PHE A 230 13.24 8.91 28.12
N PRO A 231 12.05 8.26 28.13
CA PRO A 231 11.12 8.29 29.25
C PRO A 231 11.56 7.49 30.49
N TYR A 232 12.58 6.66 30.34
CA TYR A 232 13.10 5.79 31.41
C TYR A 232 14.60 5.88 31.57
N PRO A 233 15.17 5.50 32.73
CA PRO A 233 16.61 5.26 32.84
C PRO A 233 17.05 4.20 31.82
N TYR A 234 18.14 4.48 31.09
CA TYR A 234 18.64 3.54 30.10
C TYR A 234 19.13 2.24 30.76
N ARG A 235 18.71 1.12 30.21
CA ARG A 235 19.27 -0.20 30.53
C ARG A 235 20.66 -0.35 29.90
N VAL A 236 21.44 -1.30 30.39
CA VAL A 236 22.77 -1.62 29.83
C VAL A 236 22.63 -1.90 28.32
N GLY A 237 23.45 -1.25 27.51
CA GLY A 237 23.44 -1.37 26.04
C GLY A 237 22.35 -0.58 25.33
N GLN A 238 21.26 -0.17 26.00
CA GLN A 238 20.12 0.50 25.38
C GLN A 238 20.49 1.85 24.74
N LYS A 239 21.29 2.67 25.43
CA LYS A 239 21.75 3.96 24.91
C LYS A 239 22.54 3.80 23.61
N ARG A 240 23.32 2.73 23.51
CA ARG A 240 24.08 2.40 22.28
C ARG A 240 23.14 2.03 21.12
N LEU A 241 22.05 1.30 21.40
CA LEU A 241 21.03 0.98 20.39
C LEU A 241 20.35 2.25 19.86
N VAL A 242 19.89 3.13 20.76
CA VAL A 242 19.26 4.41 20.39
C VAL A 242 20.19 5.24 19.53
N ALA A 243 21.46 5.37 19.92
CA ALA A 243 22.45 6.15 19.18
C ALA A 243 22.78 5.53 17.80
N ALA A 244 22.85 4.19 17.70
CA ALA A 244 23.09 3.51 16.44
C ALA A 244 21.88 3.66 15.48
N ALA A 245 20.66 3.49 15.98
CA ALA A 245 19.44 3.68 15.20
C ALA A 245 19.35 5.12 14.68
N TYR A 246 19.58 6.12 15.54
CA TYR A 246 19.57 7.52 15.11
C TYR A 246 20.60 7.83 14.03
N ARG A 247 21.86 7.38 14.20
CA ARG A 247 22.91 7.59 13.20
C ARG A 247 22.59 6.95 11.87
N THR A 248 22.04 5.73 11.89
CA THR A 248 21.61 5.03 10.68
C THR A 248 20.54 5.83 9.92
N ILE A 249 19.58 6.38 10.66
CA ILE A 249 18.49 7.19 10.06
C ILE A 249 19.04 8.44 9.38
N ILE A 250 19.87 9.23 10.06
CA ILE A 250 20.41 10.49 9.49
C ILE A 250 21.36 10.25 8.31
N ASN A 251 22.00 9.07 8.25
CA ASN A 251 22.86 8.69 7.13
C ASN A 251 22.10 8.06 5.95
N GLY A 252 20.81 7.74 6.11
CA GLY A 252 20.02 7.06 5.07
C GLY A 252 20.46 5.61 4.82
N GLU A 253 20.82 4.86 5.87
CA GLU A 253 21.40 3.53 5.80
C GLU A 253 20.46 2.44 6.31
N GLN A 254 20.93 1.18 6.32
CA GLN A 254 20.23 0.02 6.87
C GLN A 254 20.95 -0.54 8.09
N LEU A 255 20.16 -0.88 9.14
CA LEU A 255 20.71 -1.43 10.39
C LEU A 255 20.00 -2.71 10.79
N PHE A 256 20.78 -3.75 11.08
CA PHE A 256 20.33 -4.98 11.71
C PHE A 256 20.63 -4.96 13.20
N ILE A 257 19.60 -5.08 14.04
CA ILE A 257 19.75 -5.09 15.49
C ILE A 257 19.41 -6.49 16.03
N GLN A 258 20.41 -7.19 16.52
CA GLN A 258 20.24 -8.37 17.39
C GLN A 258 20.16 -7.90 18.83
N ALA A 259 18.99 -7.95 19.43
CA ALA A 259 18.79 -7.54 20.80
C ALA A 259 17.83 -8.47 21.55
N PRO A 260 18.21 -9.02 22.69
CA PRO A 260 17.38 -9.96 23.45
C PRO A 260 16.09 -9.31 23.92
N THR A 261 15.12 -10.17 24.30
CA THR A 261 13.89 -9.69 24.95
C THR A 261 14.23 -8.98 26.27
N GLY A 262 13.38 -8.01 26.65
CA GLY A 262 13.56 -7.27 27.92
C GLY A 262 14.46 -6.05 27.85
N ILE A 263 15.23 -5.83 26.80
CA ILE A 263 16.07 -4.63 26.64
C ILE A 263 15.26 -3.36 26.28
N GLY A 264 14.02 -3.51 25.83
CA GLY A 264 13.19 -2.39 25.36
C GLY A 264 13.46 -2.01 23.91
N LYS A 265 13.57 -3.01 23.01
CA LYS A 265 13.83 -2.83 21.55
C LYS A 265 12.90 -1.80 20.93
N THR A 266 11.58 -1.95 21.12
CA THR A 266 10.56 -1.10 20.51
C THR A 266 10.79 0.37 20.81
N LEU A 267 10.93 0.74 22.07
CA LEU A 267 11.17 2.12 22.45
C LEU A 267 12.56 2.63 22.00
N SER A 268 13.56 1.74 21.97
CA SER A 268 14.93 2.07 21.51
C SER A 268 15.02 2.34 20.01
N THR A 269 14.04 1.89 19.22
CA THR A 269 13.95 2.15 17.78
C THR A 269 12.93 3.25 17.45
N VAL A 270 11.80 3.30 18.16
CA VAL A 270 10.77 4.34 17.96
C VAL A 270 11.26 5.72 18.40
N PHE A 271 11.91 5.84 19.58
CA PHE A 271 12.37 7.12 20.10
C PHE A 271 13.33 7.85 19.12
N PRO A 272 14.41 7.25 18.61
CA PRO A 272 15.29 7.91 17.65
C PRO A 272 14.60 8.19 16.29
N ALA A 273 13.63 7.37 15.87
CA ALA A 273 12.84 7.63 14.67
C ALA A 273 11.93 8.85 14.83
N VAL A 274 11.29 8.99 15.98
CA VAL A 274 10.50 10.20 16.36
C VAL A 274 11.37 11.46 16.33
N TRP A 275 12.58 11.40 16.91
CA TRP A 275 13.54 12.49 16.86
C TRP A 275 13.93 12.87 15.43
N ALA A 276 14.21 11.88 14.59
CA ALA A 276 14.58 12.12 13.20
C ALA A 276 13.45 12.77 12.39
N VAL A 277 12.19 12.39 12.63
CA VAL A 277 11.03 13.04 12.00
C VAL A 277 10.85 14.47 12.52
N GLY A 278 11.03 14.71 13.83
CA GLY A 278 10.96 16.06 14.40
C GLY A 278 12.07 16.99 13.92
N GLU A 279 13.21 16.47 13.52
CA GLU A 279 14.33 17.21 12.91
C GLU A 279 14.30 17.21 11.37
N GLU A 280 13.21 16.69 10.76
CA GLU A 280 12.95 16.70 9.31
C GLU A 280 13.96 15.88 8.49
N TYR A 281 14.55 14.80 9.08
CA TYR A 281 15.30 13.80 8.34
C TYR A 281 14.40 12.76 7.65
N ALA A 282 13.12 12.73 8.02
CA ALA A 282 12.11 11.91 7.38
C ALA A 282 10.71 12.50 7.59
N ASP A 283 9.78 12.13 6.71
CA ASP A 283 8.40 12.62 6.73
C ASP A 283 7.51 11.72 7.60
N LYS A 284 7.74 10.41 7.61
CA LYS A 284 6.81 9.44 8.18
C LYS A 284 7.48 8.14 8.64
N ILE A 285 6.98 7.58 9.72
CA ILE A 285 7.44 6.30 10.28
C ILE A 285 6.46 5.20 9.86
N PHE A 286 6.97 4.11 9.29
CA PHE A 286 6.26 2.84 9.12
C PHE A 286 6.82 1.83 10.11
N TYR A 287 6.04 1.50 11.14
CA TYR A 287 6.37 0.44 12.07
C TYR A 287 5.70 -0.86 11.61
N LEU A 288 6.53 -1.82 11.20
CA LEU A 288 6.11 -3.04 10.52
C LEU A 288 6.23 -4.25 11.46
N THR A 289 5.16 -5.04 11.54
CA THR A 289 5.10 -6.19 12.44
C THR A 289 4.24 -7.32 11.89
N ALA A 290 4.62 -8.58 12.17
CA ALA A 290 3.88 -9.76 11.73
C ALA A 290 2.75 -10.20 12.68
N LYS A 291 2.70 -9.66 13.92
CA LYS A 291 1.82 -10.20 14.98
C LYS A 291 1.07 -9.09 15.73
N THR A 292 -0.14 -9.41 16.17
CA THR A 292 -0.98 -8.48 16.94
C THR A 292 -0.31 -8.04 18.26
N ILE A 293 0.42 -8.93 18.95
CA ILE A 293 1.08 -8.62 20.24
C ILE A 293 2.20 -7.59 20.05
N THR A 294 3.02 -7.72 19.00
CA THR A 294 4.09 -6.75 18.71
C THR A 294 3.53 -5.41 18.25
N ARG A 295 2.36 -5.40 17.61
CA ARG A 295 1.60 -4.19 17.29
C ARG A 295 1.20 -3.43 18.57
N THR A 296 0.71 -4.12 19.60
CA THR A 296 0.37 -3.50 20.89
C THR A 296 1.61 -2.87 21.57
N ALA A 297 2.77 -3.52 21.45
CA ALA A 297 4.03 -2.96 21.96
C ALA A 297 4.43 -1.66 21.25
N ALA A 298 4.21 -1.58 19.91
CA ALA A 298 4.45 -0.35 19.17
C ALA A 298 3.51 0.77 19.58
N VAL A 299 2.20 0.49 19.67
CA VAL A 299 1.18 1.43 20.16
C VAL A 299 1.58 1.95 21.53
N SER A 300 1.92 1.07 22.49
CA SER A 300 2.35 1.46 23.83
C SER A 300 3.62 2.33 23.81
N ALA A 301 4.55 2.10 22.88
CA ALA A 301 5.75 2.93 22.77
C ALA A 301 5.41 4.37 22.34
N PHE A 302 4.52 4.55 21.36
CA PHE A 302 4.05 5.89 20.99
C PHE A 302 3.25 6.56 22.12
N ASP A 303 2.36 5.81 22.81
CA ASP A 303 1.58 6.34 23.93
C ASP A 303 2.48 6.81 25.06
N ILE A 304 3.49 6.04 25.45
CA ILE A 304 4.47 6.43 26.46
C ILE A 304 5.16 7.76 26.07
N LEU A 305 5.57 7.93 24.83
CA LEU A 305 6.19 9.16 24.35
C LEU A 305 5.20 10.34 24.35
N ARG A 306 3.93 10.11 24.02
CA ARG A 306 2.86 11.13 24.07
C ARG A 306 2.54 11.55 25.50
N ASP A 307 2.49 10.62 26.44
CA ASP A 307 2.33 10.91 27.87
C ASP A 307 3.50 11.75 28.41
N ASN A 308 4.66 11.69 27.74
CA ASN A 308 5.83 12.54 28.01
C ASN A 308 5.89 13.81 27.14
N GLY A 309 4.78 14.19 26.50
CA GLY A 309 4.61 15.47 25.81
C GLY A 309 4.83 15.47 24.31
N LEU A 310 5.02 14.30 23.68
CA LEU A 310 5.12 14.20 22.20
C LEU A 310 3.78 14.54 21.54
N LYS A 311 3.80 15.42 20.56
CA LYS A 311 2.68 15.81 19.70
C LYS A 311 2.81 15.19 18.32
N MET A 312 2.72 13.86 18.25
CA MET A 312 2.80 13.10 17.02
C MET A 312 1.56 12.22 16.87
N SER A 313 0.98 12.25 15.68
CA SER A 313 -0.19 11.46 15.33
C SER A 313 0.22 10.09 14.78
N TYR A 314 -0.56 9.05 15.11
CA TYR A 314 -0.34 7.72 14.55
C TYR A 314 -1.63 6.92 14.34
N ILE A 315 -1.55 5.98 13.41
CA ILE A 315 -2.62 5.02 13.13
C ILE A 315 -2.09 3.59 13.14
N ALA A 316 -2.89 2.68 13.70
CA ALA A 316 -2.60 1.25 13.62
C ALA A 316 -3.57 0.56 12.65
N LEU A 317 -3.11 0.28 11.43
CA LEU A 317 -3.92 -0.32 10.37
C LEU A 317 -4.38 -1.72 10.75
N THR A 318 -5.65 -1.98 10.54
CA THR A 318 -6.30 -3.28 10.81
C THR A 318 -6.79 -3.86 9.49
N SER A 319 -6.72 -5.19 9.34
CA SER A 319 -7.22 -5.84 8.13
C SER A 319 -8.71 -5.60 7.93
N LYS A 320 -9.12 -5.64 6.66
CA LYS A 320 -10.50 -5.35 6.24
C LYS A 320 -11.52 -6.21 6.97
N GLU A 321 -11.23 -7.50 7.12
CA GLU A 321 -12.10 -8.46 7.81
C GLU A 321 -12.33 -8.13 9.28
N LYS A 322 -11.32 -7.53 9.94
CA LYS A 322 -11.39 -7.20 11.37
C LYS A 322 -12.04 -5.87 11.67
N ILE A 323 -12.04 -4.93 10.72
CA ILE A 323 -12.58 -3.57 10.92
C ILE A 323 -13.94 -3.37 10.25
N CYS A 324 -14.35 -4.25 9.32
CA CYS A 324 -15.62 -4.16 8.62
C CYS A 324 -16.79 -4.15 9.61
N LEU A 325 -17.73 -3.22 9.40
CA LEU A 325 -18.94 -3.09 10.23
C LEU A 325 -20.08 -4.01 9.78
N ASN A 326 -19.97 -4.62 8.60
CA ASN A 326 -20.94 -5.57 8.08
C ASN A 326 -20.59 -7.00 8.52
N THR A 327 -21.60 -7.82 8.73
CA THR A 327 -21.45 -9.25 9.03
C THR A 327 -20.92 -10.04 7.83
N VAL A 328 -21.28 -9.61 6.61
CA VAL A 328 -20.78 -10.19 5.35
C VAL A 328 -20.02 -9.09 4.59
N MET A 329 -18.82 -9.42 4.16
CA MET A 329 -17.92 -8.48 3.50
C MET A 329 -18.16 -8.44 1.99
N GLU A 330 -19.17 -7.71 1.57
CA GLU A 330 -19.49 -7.44 0.15
C GLU A 330 -19.32 -5.94 -0.14
N CYS A 331 -18.19 -5.59 -0.79
CA CYS A 331 -17.77 -4.20 -0.96
C CYS A 331 -18.27 -3.62 -2.28
N ASN A 332 -19.58 -3.40 -2.35
CA ASN A 332 -20.24 -2.76 -3.50
C ASN A 332 -21.42 -1.90 -3.02
N PRO A 333 -21.88 -0.91 -3.82
CA PRO A 333 -22.88 0.05 -3.38
C PRO A 333 -24.30 -0.54 -3.21
N VAL A 334 -24.55 -1.75 -3.71
CA VAL A 334 -25.85 -2.42 -3.60
C VAL A 334 -26.00 -3.09 -2.23
N GLN A 335 -24.93 -3.72 -1.74
CA GLN A 335 -24.97 -4.56 -0.53
C GLN A 335 -24.33 -3.88 0.69
N CYS A 336 -23.44 -2.88 0.48
CA CYS A 336 -22.76 -2.21 1.56
C CYS A 336 -23.15 -0.72 1.65
N PRO A 337 -23.84 -0.29 2.73
CA PRO A 337 -24.21 1.11 2.91
C PRO A 337 -23.02 2.04 3.11
N TYR A 338 -21.87 1.50 3.56
CA TYR A 338 -20.64 2.24 3.76
C TYR A 338 -19.79 2.35 2.47
N ALA A 339 -20.08 1.51 1.46
CA ALA A 339 -19.46 1.60 0.15
C ALA A 339 -20.17 2.63 -0.74
N LYS A 340 -21.51 2.75 -0.60
CA LYS A 340 -22.33 3.68 -1.37
C LYS A 340 -22.01 5.14 -1.02
N GLY A 341 -21.56 5.93 -1.99
CA GLY A 341 -21.20 7.33 -1.84
C GLY A 341 -20.04 7.55 -0.87
N HIS A 342 -19.13 6.58 -0.75
CA HIS A 342 -17.99 6.65 0.15
C HIS A 342 -17.10 7.86 -0.17
N PHE A 343 -16.74 8.01 -1.44
CA PHE A 343 -15.82 9.06 -1.87
C PHE A 343 -16.41 10.46 -1.77
N ASP A 344 -17.74 10.60 -1.72
CA ASP A 344 -18.43 11.89 -1.53
C ASP A 344 -18.26 12.43 -0.11
N ARG A 345 -18.00 11.57 0.88
CA ARG A 345 -18.02 11.90 2.33
C ARG A 345 -16.71 11.66 3.05
N VAL A 346 -15.82 10.87 2.47
CA VAL A 346 -14.61 10.41 3.18
C VAL A 346 -13.62 11.55 3.49
N ASN A 347 -13.57 12.62 2.68
CA ASN A 347 -12.71 13.78 2.98
C ASN A 347 -13.14 14.47 4.26
N GLU A 348 -14.45 14.71 4.44
CA GLU A 348 -14.98 15.33 5.66
C GLU A 348 -14.74 14.43 6.89
N ALA A 349 -15.03 13.12 6.76
CA ALA A 349 -14.78 12.14 7.80
C ALA A 349 -13.31 12.07 8.21
N ALA A 350 -12.39 12.07 7.25
CA ALA A 350 -10.96 12.03 7.51
C ALA A 350 -10.47 13.33 8.18
N PHE A 351 -10.97 14.48 7.72
CA PHE A 351 -10.61 15.78 8.29
C PHE A 351 -11.03 15.91 9.76
N ASP A 352 -12.28 15.57 10.08
CA ASP A 352 -12.77 15.56 11.46
C ASP A 352 -11.91 14.63 12.35
N LEU A 353 -11.61 13.43 11.84
CA LEU A 353 -10.90 12.43 12.63
C LEU A 353 -9.47 12.84 12.97
N ILE A 354 -8.74 13.47 12.02
CA ILE A 354 -7.36 13.92 12.26
C ILE A 354 -7.29 15.16 13.16
N HIS A 355 -8.33 16.00 13.19
CA HIS A 355 -8.41 17.16 14.08
C HIS A 355 -8.74 16.75 15.52
N ASP A 356 -9.63 15.77 15.67
CA ASP A 356 -10.10 15.37 17.00
C ASP A 356 -9.14 14.41 17.71
N CYS A 357 -8.23 13.75 16.98
CA CYS A 357 -7.48 12.63 17.50
C CYS A 357 -6.04 12.55 17.02
N GLU A 358 -5.07 12.70 17.93
CA GLU A 358 -3.66 12.35 17.66
C GLU A 358 -3.45 10.83 17.59
N GLN A 359 -4.22 10.05 18.37
CA GLN A 359 -4.22 8.58 18.37
C GLN A 359 -5.48 8.07 17.67
N ILE A 360 -5.32 7.45 16.51
CA ILE A 360 -6.43 6.94 15.72
C ILE A 360 -6.57 5.44 15.95
N THR A 361 -7.45 5.10 16.91
CA THR A 361 -7.77 3.72 17.27
C THR A 361 -8.84 3.12 16.35
N ARG A 362 -8.97 1.78 16.40
CA ARG A 362 -10.02 1.06 15.68
C ARG A 362 -11.43 1.56 16.07
N GLU A 363 -11.66 1.81 17.36
CA GLU A 363 -12.95 2.24 17.90
C GLU A 363 -13.32 3.64 17.39
N LYS A 364 -12.36 4.57 17.35
CA LYS A 364 -12.55 5.92 16.82
C LYS A 364 -12.81 5.89 15.30
N LEU A 365 -12.08 5.05 14.57
CA LEU A 365 -12.34 4.81 13.13
C LEU A 365 -13.74 4.27 12.88
N ALA A 366 -14.16 3.27 13.66
CA ALA A 366 -15.48 2.67 13.53
C ALA A 366 -16.59 3.70 13.84
N ALA A 367 -16.46 4.48 14.91
CA ALA A 367 -17.42 5.52 15.30
C ALA A 367 -17.51 6.62 14.21
N CYS A 368 -16.39 7.09 13.70
CA CYS A 368 -16.33 8.07 12.63
C CYS A 368 -16.95 7.50 11.34
N ALA A 369 -16.60 6.27 10.96
CA ALA A 369 -17.14 5.59 9.78
C ALA A 369 -18.67 5.42 9.87
N GLU A 370 -19.20 5.15 11.05
CA GLU A 370 -20.63 5.05 11.28
C GLU A 370 -21.33 6.41 11.20
N LYS A 371 -20.73 7.46 11.77
CA LYS A 371 -21.24 8.86 11.71
C LYS A 371 -21.38 9.33 10.26
N TYR A 372 -20.34 9.14 9.45
CA TYR A 372 -20.29 9.64 8.07
C TYR A 372 -20.78 8.63 7.03
N LYS A 373 -21.13 7.40 7.42
CA LYS A 373 -21.51 6.30 6.51
C LYS A 373 -20.46 6.05 5.45
N VAL A 374 -19.19 5.91 5.87
CA VAL A 374 -18.03 5.59 5.02
C VAL A 374 -17.42 4.25 5.44
N CYS A 375 -16.69 3.59 4.53
CA CYS A 375 -16.00 2.33 4.86
C CYS A 375 -14.87 2.59 5.86
N PRO A 376 -14.85 1.95 7.05
CA PRO A 376 -13.81 2.19 8.05
C PRO A 376 -12.41 1.73 7.59
N PHE A 377 -12.33 0.71 6.74
CA PHE A 377 -11.07 0.26 6.17
C PHE A 377 -10.48 1.31 5.23
N GLU A 378 -11.24 1.75 4.23
CA GLU A 378 -10.78 2.77 3.27
C GLU A 378 -10.51 4.11 3.97
N LEU A 379 -11.35 4.50 4.95
CA LEU A 379 -11.10 5.68 5.81
C LEU A 379 -9.74 5.55 6.52
N SER A 380 -9.40 4.36 7.06
CA SER A 380 -8.12 4.15 7.73
C SER A 380 -6.93 4.34 6.77
N LEU A 381 -7.08 3.90 5.51
CA LEU A 381 -6.08 4.09 4.47
C LEU A 381 -5.95 5.57 4.09
N ASP A 382 -7.05 6.30 3.99
CA ASP A 382 -7.02 7.73 3.68
C ASP A 382 -6.39 8.55 4.79
N VAL A 383 -6.77 8.29 6.03
CA VAL A 383 -6.19 8.94 7.21
C VAL A 383 -4.69 8.66 7.35
N SER A 384 -4.22 7.48 6.92
CA SER A 384 -2.79 7.13 6.98
C SER A 384 -1.89 8.12 6.23
N TYR A 385 -2.45 8.87 5.26
CA TYR A 385 -1.70 9.90 4.55
C TYR A 385 -1.37 11.12 5.44
N TRP A 386 -2.23 11.41 6.41
CA TRP A 386 -2.19 12.64 7.23
C TRP A 386 -1.51 12.48 8.59
N VAL A 387 -1.20 11.26 9.01
CA VAL A 387 -0.52 10.97 10.29
C VAL A 387 0.98 10.83 10.12
N ASP A 388 1.73 11.00 11.22
CA ASP A 388 3.20 10.92 11.24
C ASP A 388 3.71 9.48 11.29
N ALA A 389 2.93 8.55 11.90
CA ALA A 389 3.35 7.16 11.99
C ALA A 389 2.23 6.18 11.67
N ILE A 390 2.60 5.11 10.97
CA ILE A 390 1.72 4.02 10.55
C ILE A 390 2.26 2.72 11.12
N ILE A 391 1.47 2.06 11.96
CA ILE A 391 1.75 0.74 12.50
C ILE A 391 0.94 -0.28 11.69
N CYS A 392 1.60 -1.20 10.99
CA CYS A 392 0.92 -2.12 10.08
C CYS A 392 1.64 -3.46 9.93
N ASP A 393 0.98 -4.42 9.26
CA ASP A 393 1.59 -5.69 8.85
C ASP A 393 2.60 -5.48 7.72
N TYR A 394 3.59 -6.37 7.60
CA TYR A 394 4.58 -6.38 6.51
C TYR A 394 3.96 -6.31 5.12
N ASN A 395 2.78 -6.92 4.92
CA ASN A 395 2.08 -6.95 3.64
C ASN A 395 1.78 -5.56 3.10
N TYR A 396 1.50 -4.59 3.98
CA TYR A 396 1.20 -3.21 3.57
C TYR A 396 2.40 -2.49 2.93
N VAL A 397 3.61 -3.04 3.07
CA VAL A 397 4.81 -2.49 2.43
C VAL A 397 5.34 -3.43 1.36
N PHE A 398 5.49 -4.73 1.67
CA PHE A 398 6.27 -5.66 0.87
C PHE A 398 5.46 -6.54 -0.09
N ASP A 399 4.16 -6.72 0.13
CA ASP A 399 3.36 -7.59 -0.73
C ASP A 399 3.02 -6.89 -2.06
N PRO A 400 3.39 -7.45 -3.21
CA PRO A 400 3.14 -6.85 -4.51
C PRO A 400 1.66 -6.60 -4.81
N ASN A 401 0.75 -7.35 -4.20
CA ASN A 401 -0.70 -7.23 -4.40
C ASN A 401 -1.39 -6.36 -3.34
N ALA A 402 -0.82 -6.24 -2.13
CA ALA A 402 -1.45 -5.59 -0.97
C ALA A 402 -0.75 -4.34 -0.46
N HIS A 403 0.45 -4.00 -0.98
CA HIS A 403 1.18 -2.81 -0.54
C HIS A 403 0.38 -1.52 -0.76
N LEU A 404 0.62 -0.55 0.10
CA LEU A 404 -0.02 0.77 0.04
C LEU A 404 0.50 1.57 -1.16
N LYS A 405 -0.16 1.44 -2.32
CA LYS A 405 0.21 2.10 -3.57
C LYS A 405 0.34 3.63 -3.44
N ARG A 406 -0.41 4.25 -2.51
CA ARG A 406 -0.33 5.68 -2.22
C ARG A 406 1.03 6.12 -1.67
N PHE A 407 1.81 5.20 -1.09
CA PHE A 407 3.17 5.43 -0.57
C PHE A 407 4.25 4.71 -1.38
N PHE A 408 3.94 3.53 -1.91
CA PHE A 408 4.90 2.62 -2.51
C PHE A 408 4.60 2.28 -3.98
N GLY A 409 3.65 2.99 -4.60
CA GLY A 409 3.36 2.87 -6.03
C GLY A 409 4.50 3.42 -6.91
N ASP A 410 4.45 3.11 -8.21
CA ASP A 410 5.45 3.58 -9.16
C ASP A 410 5.42 5.10 -9.27
N GLY A 411 6.60 5.73 -9.21
CA GLY A 411 6.75 7.18 -9.27
C GLY A 411 6.42 7.93 -7.98
N VAL A 412 5.90 7.26 -6.94
CA VAL A 412 5.67 7.87 -5.62
C VAL A 412 6.99 7.89 -4.84
N LYS A 413 7.33 9.05 -4.30
CA LYS A 413 8.50 9.24 -3.47
C LYS A 413 8.10 9.93 -2.16
N GLY A 414 8.73 9.52 -1.07
CA GLY A 414 8.61 10.14 0.24
C GLY A 414 9.81 9.76 1.10
N GLU A 415 10.11 10.55 2.10
CA GLU A 415 11.21 10.28 3.01
C GLU A 415 10.69 9.45 4.20
N TYR A 416 10.57 8.13 3.99
CA TYR A 416 9.99 7.21 4.96
C TYR A 416 11.07 6.49 5.78
N LEU A 417 10.73 6.18 7.03
CA LEU A 417 11.51 5.31 7.91
C LEU A 417 10.80 3.98 8.10
N PHE A 418 11.49 2.87 7.86
CA PHE A 418 10.98 1.54 8.16
C PHE A 418 11.59 1.02 9.46
N LEU A 419 10.74 0.70 10.44
CA LEU A 419 11.07 0.01 11.67
C LEU A 419 10.46 -1.39 11.60
N ILE A 420 11.27 -2.41 11.33
CA ILE A 420 10.81 -3.78 11.09
C ILE A 420 11.05 -4.63 12.32
N ASP A 421 9.98 -4.84 13.09
CA ASP A 421 10.01 -5.63 14.32
C ASP A 421 9.88 -7.13 14.04
N GLU A 422 10.56 -7.93 14.87
CA GLU A 422 10.67 -9.39 14.71
C GLU A 422 11.02 -9.80 13.27
N ALA A 423 11.94 -9.06 12.68
CA ALA A 423 12.29 -9.12 11.26
C ALA A 423 12.78 -10.50 10.78
N HIS A 424 13.13 -11.42 11.70
CA HIS A 424 13.38 -12.82 11.35
C HIS A 424 12.18 -13.49 10.67
N ASN A 425 10.95 -13.06 11.00
CA ASN A 425 9.73 -13.56 10.36
C ASN A 425 9.58 -13.06 8.91
N LEU A 426 10.24 -11.96 8.55
CA LEU A 426 10.12 -11.39 7.21
C LEU A 426 10.73 -12.30 6.14
N VAL A 427 11.66 -13.20 6.49
CA VAL A 427 12.22 -14.19 5.56
C VAL A 427 11.11 -15.12 5.04
N GLU A 428 10.39 -15.78 5.94
CA GLU A 428 9.31 -16.71 5.54
C GLU A 428 8.11 -15.96 4.94
N ARG A 429 7.80 -14.78 5.45
CA ARG A 429 6.75 -13.92 4.89
C ARG A 429 7.13 -13.45 3.48
N GLY A 430 8.38 -13.05 3.25
CA GLY A 430 8.88 -12.69 1.93
C GLY A 430 8.83 -13.87 0.95
N ARG A 431 9.27 -15.05 1.37
CA ARG A 431 9.11 -16.28 0.57
C ARG A 431 7.65 -16.49 0.17
N ALA A 432 6.72 -16.38 1.11
CA ALA A 432 5.29 -16.54 0.85
C ALA A 432 4.72 -15.47 -0.10
N MET A 433 5.08 -14.19 0.10
CA MET A 433 4.62 -13.06 -0.73
C MET A 433 5.09 -13.15 -2.19
N TYR A 434 6.32 -13.65 -2.38
CA TYR A 434 6.94 -13.71 -3.70
C TYR A 434 6.94 -15.11 -4.32
N SER A 435 6.20 -16.04 -3.75
CA SER A 435 5.92 -17.36 -4.35
C SER A 435 4.49 -17.44 -4.85
N SER A 436 4.27 -18.34 -5.81
CA SER A 436 2.93 -18.63 -6.31
C SER A 436 2.79 -20.10 -6.68
N SER A 437 1.57 -20.60 -6.64
CA SER A 437 1.26 -21.96 -7.07
C SER A 437 -0.08 -22.04 -7.77
N ILE A 438 -0.20 -22.99 -8.69
CA ILE A 438 -1.47 -23.34 -9.33
C ILE A 438 -1.77 -24.82 -9.10
N CYS A 439 -3.06 -25.11 -8.85
CA CYS A 439 -3.56 -26.46 -8.70
C CYS A 439 -4.27 -26.93 -9.97
N LYS A 440 -3.86 -28.05 -10.54
CA LYS A 440 -4.45 -28.61 -11.76
C LYS A 440 -5.96 -28.88 -11.63
N GLU A 441 -6.38 -29.35 -10.48
CA GLU A 441 -7.77 -29.71 -10.23
C GLU A 441 -8.72 -28.50 -10.27
N ASP A 442 -8.23 -27.29 -9.98
CA ASP A 442 -9.01 -26.06 -10.03
C ASP A 442 -9.42 -25.70 -11.49
N PHE A 443 -8.60 -26.00 -12.47
CA PHE A 443 -8.95 -25.81 -13.89
C PHE A 443 -10.17 -26.64 -14.27
N LEU A 444 -10.28 -27.87 -13.74
CA LEU A 444 -11.43 -28.73 -13.99
C LEU A 444 -12.68 -28.27 -13.21
N LYS A 445 -12.50 -27.71 -12.00
CA LYS A 445 -13.58 -27.11 -11.23
C LYS A 445 -14.19 -25.93 -12.00
N ILE A 446 -13.36 -24.98 -12.40
CA ILE A 446 -13.81 -23.79 -13.16
C ILE A 446 -14.43 -24.19 -14.50
N LYS A 447 -13.81 -25.13 -15.24
CA LYS A 447 -14.40 -25.66 -16.50
C LYS A 447 -15.82 -26.18 -16.31
N LYS A 448 -16.13 -26.89 -15.21
CA LYS A 448 -17.49 -27.37 -14.92
C LYS A 448 -18.47 -26.22 -14.69
N LEU A 449 -18.06 -25.15 -14.04
CA LEU A 449 -18.89 -23.99 -13.77
C LEU A 449 -19.24 -23.21 -15.04
N VAL A 450 -18.26 -23.04 -15.94
CA VAL A 450 -18.44 -22.22 -17.17
C VAL A 450 -18.88 -23.01 -18.41
N LYS A 451 -19.12 -24.32 -18.27
CA LYS A 451 -19.33 -25.27 -19.40
C LYS A 451 -20.43 -24.85 -20.42
N TYR A 452 -21.45 -24.15 -19.97
CA TYR A 452 -22.61 -23.78 -20.79
C TYR A 452 -22.56 -22.32 -21.29
N GLY A 453 -21.53 -21.54 -20.94
CA GLY A 453 -21.47 -20.11 -21.27
C GLY A 453 -20.54 -19.73 -22.42
N GLU A 454 -19.28 -20.21 -22.40
CA GLU A 454 -18.24 -19.71 -23.30
C GLU A 454 -17.33 -20.81 -23.83
N PRO A 455 -17.53 -21.32 -25.07
CA PRO A 455 -16.73 -22.39 -25.67
C PRO A 455 -15.22 -22.08 -25.75
N LYS A 456 -14.86 -20.81 -26.00
CA LYS A 456 -13.46 -20.37 -26.06
C LYS A 456 -12.75 -20.46 -24.71
N LEU A 457 -13.42 -20.07 -23.63
CA LEU A 457 -12.90 -20.20 -22.26
C LEU A 457 -12.74 -21.68 -21.88
N VAL A 458 -13.73 -22.51 -22.19
CA VAL A 458 -13.66 -23.97 -21.95
C VAL A 458 -12.46 -24.59 -22.66
N SER A 459 -12.22 -24.25 -23.94
CA SER A 459 -11.08 -24.74 -24.72
C SER A 459 -9.73 -24.27 -24.14
N ALA A 460 -9.64 -23.02 -23.66
CA ALA A 460 -8.44 -22.49 -23.01
C ALA A 460 -8.13 -23.23 -21.71
N LEU A 461 -9.16 -23.47 -20.87
CA LEU A 461 -9.03 -24.27 -19.62
C LEU A 461 -8.59 -25.71 -19.89
N GLU A 462 -9.12 -26.35 -20.95
CA GLU A 462 -8.69 -27.69 -21.39
C GLU A 462 -7.24 -27.71 -21.85
N SER A 463 -6.81 -26.71 -22.59
CA SER A 463 -5.43 -26.59 -23.08
C SER A 463 -4.44 -26.48 -21.89
N CYS A 464 -4.74 -25.64 -20.87
CA CYS A 464 -3.93 -25.53 -19.66
C CYS A 464 -3.94 -26.87 -18.88
N ASN A 465 -5.13 -27.46 -18.68
CA ASN A 465 -5.26 -28.73 -17.94
C ASN A 465 -4.47 -29.87 -18.64
N LYS A 466 -4.41 -29.89 -19.97
CA LYS A 466 -3.63 -30.90 -20.73
C LYS A 466 -2.13 -30.78 -20.41
N GLN A 467 -1.58 -29.57 -20.44
CA GLN A 467 -0.17 -29.32 -20.12
C GLN A 467 0.14 -29.71 -18.65
N LEU A 468 -0.72 -29.33 -17.71
CA LEU A 468 -0.55 -29.71 -16.30
C LEU A 468 -0.71 -31.23 -16.07
N LEU A 469 -1.54 -31.91 -16.88
CA LEU A 469 -1.69 -33.36 -16.82
C LEU A 469 -0.43 -34.09 -17.34
N GLU A 470 0.24 -33.55 -18.35
CA GLU A 470 1.51 -34.08 -18.84
C GLU A 470 2.57 -34.01 -17.72
N LEU A 471 2.72 -32.85 -17.07
CA LEU A 471 3.61 -32.70 -15.91
C LEU A 471 3.23 -33.61 -14.73
N LYS A 472 1.92 -33.77 -14.46
CA LYS A 472 1.43 -34.67 -13.40
C LYS A 472 1.84 -36.13 -13.62
N ARG A 473 1.83 -36.59 -14.88
CA ARG A 473 2.20 -37.97 -15.23
C ARG A 473 3.70 -38.26 -15.02
N GLU A 474 4.52 -37.23 -15.15
CA GLU A 474 5.98 -37.31 -14.98
C GLU A 474 6.41 -37.12 -13.52
N CYS A 475 5.52 -36.61 -12.65
CA CYS A 475 5.82 -36.30 -11.27
C CYS A 475 5.67 -37.51 -10.35
N ASP A 476 6.76 -37.93 -9.72
CA ASP A 476 6.78 -38.97 -8.69
C ASP A 476 6.96 -38.31 -7.30
N GLY A 477 5.83 -37.84 -6.77
CA GLY A 477 5.75 -37.14 -5.47
C GLY A 477 6.16 -35.67 -5.56
N CYS A 478 7.43 -35.36 -5.76
CA CYS A 478 7.96 -34.00 -5.93
C CYS A 478 9.09 -33.99 -6.96
N GLN A 479 9.06 -33.04 -7.89
CA GLN A 479 10.04 -32.93 -8.97
C GLN A 479 10.42 -31.49 -9.26
N ILE A 480 11.73 -31.21 -9.34
CA ILE A 480 12.27 -29.91 -9.77
C ILE A 480 12.17 -29.82 -11.29
N LEU A 481 11.74 -28.69 -11.78
CA LEU A 481 11.56 -28.37 -13.20
C LEU A 481 12.49 -27.24 -13.63
N ASN A 482 13.04 -27.33 -14.84
CA ASN A 482 13.90 -26.28 -15.40
C ASN A 482 13.10 -25.12 -15.99
N SER A 483 11.89 -25.36 -16.48
CA SER A 483 11.03 -24.35 -17.11
C SER A 483 9.58 -24.79 -17.13
N VAL A 484 8.68 -23.80 -17.14
CA VAL A 484 7.23 -23.97 -17.31
C VAL A 484 6.68 -23.13 -18.46
N SER A 485 7.52 -22.75 -19.42
CA SER A 485 7.17 -21.85 -20.53
C SER A 485 5.95 -22.31 -21.31
N HIS A 486 5.77 -23.62 -21.51
CA HIS A 486 4.60 -24.15 -22.22
C HIS A 486 3.29 -23.91 -21.44
N VAL A 487 3.30 -24.07 -20.12
CA VAL A 487 2.17 -23.77 -19.25
C VAL A 487 1.92 -22.26 -19.24
N TYR A 488 2.97 -21.46 -19.07
CA TYR A 488 2.90 -20.00 -19.01
C TYR A 488 2.21 -19.39 -20.24
N ILE A 489 2.59 -19.80 -21.47
CA ILE A 489 1.95 -19.30 -22.71
C ILE A 489 0.44 -19.61 -22.72
N LYS A 490 0.04 -20.79 -22.22
CA LYS A 490 -1.38 -21.15 -22.14
C LYS A 490 -2.13 -20.35 -21.07
N LEU A 491 -1.46 -20.04 -19.96
CA LEU A 491 -2.03 -19.20 -18.90
C LEU A 491 -2.27 -17.76 -19.37
N LEU A 492 -1.37 -17.18 -20.20
CA LEU A 492 -1.58 -15.86 -20.80
C LEU A 492 -2.84 -15.83 -21.67
N SER A 493 -3.00 -16.84 -22.54
CA SER A 493 -4.21 -16.95 -23.38
C SER A 493 -5.48 -17.18 -22.55
N LEU A 494 -5.40 -17.96 -21.48
CA LEU A 494 -6.51 -18.20 -20.56
C LEU A 494 -6.90 -16.92 -19.81
N MET A 495 -5.95 -16.12 -19.37
CA MET A 495 -6.20 -14.89 -18.61
C MET A 495 -7.10 -13.93 -19.39
N THR A 496 -6.81 -13.70 -20.68
CA THR A 496 -7.65 -12.87 -21.54
C THR A 496 -9.10 -13.39 -21.63
N LYS A 497 -9.28 -14.71 -21.72
CA LYS A 497 -10.63 -15.31 -21.80
C LYS A 497 -11.38 -15.29 -20.48
N LEU A 498 -10.67 -15.35 -19.35
CA LEU A 498 -11.25 -15.17 -18.03
C LEU A 498 -11.73 -13.72 -17.83
N GLU A 499 -10.96 -12.73 -18.31
CA GLU A 499 -11.34 -11.32 -18.25
C GLU A 499 -12.62 -11.04 -19.03
N GLU A 500 -12.68 -11.50 -20.30
CA GLU A 500 -13.88 -11.40 -21.15
C GLU A 500 -15.11 -12.01 -20.44
N PHE A 501 -14.96 -13.20 -19.87
CA PHE A 501 -16.05 -13.87 -19.17
C PHE A 501 -16.50 -13.13 -17.89
N ILE A 502 -15.57 -12.64 -17.08
CA ILE A 502 -15.89 -11.92 -15.82
C ILE A 502 -16.67 -10.63 -16.09
N GLU A 503 -16.37 -9.93 -17.19
CA GLU A 503 -17.07 -8.71 -17.60
C GLU A 503 -18.52 -9.00 -17.99
N ASP A 504 -18.79 -10.10 -18.68
CA ASP A 504 -20.11 -10.46 -19.21
C ASP A 504 -20.97 -11.31 -18.25
N CYS A 505 -20.34 -11.92 -17.22
CA CYS A 505 -21.01 -12.86 -16.32
C CYS A 505 -22.00 -12.18 -15.37
N LYS A 506 -23.30 -12.51 -15.51
CA LYS A 506 -24.39 -12.00 -14.66
C LYS A 506 -24.62 -12.79 -13.40
N ASP A 507 -24.15 -14.05 -13.34
CA ASP A 507 -24.27 -14.90 -12.14
C ASP A 507 -23.16 -14.53 -11.15
N GLU A 508 -23.56 -13.93 -10.02
CA GLU A 508 -22.61 -13.44 -9.00
C GLU A 508 -21.80 -14.56 -8.35
N VAL A 509 -22.39 -15.77 -8.19
CA VAL A 509 -21.70 -16.89 -7.56
C VAL A 509 -20.63 -17.44 -8.50
N ILE A 510 -20.97 -17.68 -9.75
CA ILE A 510 -20.03 -18.14 -10.78
C ILE A 510 -18.92 -17.09 -10.97
N ARG A 511 -19.30 -15.82 -11.08
CA ARG A 511 -18.35 -14.72 -11.25
C ARG A 511 -17.33 -14.66 -10.12
N LYS A 512 -17.76 -14.81 -8.85
CA LYS A 512 -16.88 -14.80 -7.68
C LYS A 512 -15.85 -15.94 -7.72
N GLU A 513 -16.29 -17.17 -8.01
CA GLU A 513 -15.39 -18.33 -8.12
C GLU A 513 -14.38 -18.17 -9.26
N VAL A 514 -14.83 -17.66 -10.42
CA VAL A 514 -13.96 -17.38 -11.57
C VAL A 514 -12.99 -16.24 -11.28
N LEU A 515 -13.42 -15.22 -10.56
CA LEU A 515 -12.56 -14.08 -10.17
C LEU A 515 -11.45 -14.50 -9.19
N GLU A 516 -11.75 -15.34 -8.22
CA GLU A 516 -10.73 -15.91 -7.31
C GLU A 516 -9.70 -16.73 -8.09
N PHE A 517 -10.15 -17.58 -9.00
CA PHE A 517 -9.26 -18.34 -9.88
C PHE A 517 -8.41 -17.43 -10.77
N TYR A 518 -9.01 -16.41 -11.36
CA TYR A 518 -8.32 -15.40 -12.17
C TYR A 518 -7.18 -14.71 -11.39
N PHE A 519 -7.44 -14.31 -10.14
CA PHE A 519 -6.39 -13.71 -9.31
C PHE A 519 -5.24 -14.67 -9.01
N GLY A 520 -5.52 -15.96 -8.82
CA GLY A 520 -4.49 -17.00 -8.67
C GLY A 520 -3.61 -17.13 -9.92
N ILE A 521 -4.22 -17.19 -11.11
CA ILE A 521 -3.50 -17.25 -12.40
C ILE A 521 -2.68 -15.98 -12.63
N ARG A 522 -3.26 -14.81 -12.39
CA ARG A 522 -2.58 -13.51 -12.53
C ARG A 522 -1.36 -13.43 -11.62
N ASN A 523 -1.49 -13.87 -10.37
CA ASN A 523 -0.37 -13.88 -9.44
C ASN A 523 0.73 -14.84 -9.90
N PHE A 524 0.38 -16.01 -10.42
CA PHE A 524 1.35 -16.96 -10.97
C PHE A 524 2.13 -16.38 -12.17
N ILE A 525 1.44 -15.70 -13.08
CA ILE A 525 2.06 -15.01 -14.23
C ILE A 525 2.96 -13.89 -13.73
N TYR A 526 2.49 -13.06 -12.79
CA TYR A 526 3.27 -11.97 -12.22
C TYR A 526 4.59 -12.44 -11.57
N ILE A 527 4.54 -13.54 -10.81
CA ILE A 527 5.73 -14.12 -10.19
C ILE A 527 6.64 -14.73 -11.25
N HIS A 528 6.09 -15.41 -12.26
CA HIS A 528 6.86 -16.00 -13.37
C HIS A 528 7.68 -14.92 -14.11
N ASP A 529 7.08 -13.76 -14.39
CA ASP A 529 7.75 -12.67 -15.12
C ASP A 529 8.88 -11.99 -14.33
N ARG A 530 8.89 -12.15 -13.01
CA ARG A 530 9.87 -11.57 -12.09
C ARG A 530 10.89 -12.57 -11.54
N GLN A 531 10.78 -13.85 -11.93
CA GLN A 531 11.69 -14.89 -11.44
C GLN A 531 13.13 -14.67 -11.94
N ASP A 532 14.08 -14.94 -11.06
CA ASP A 532 15.51 -14.91 -11.30
C ASP A 532 16.18 -16.18 -10.73
N GLU A 533 17.50 -16.19 -10.60
CA GLU A 533 18.26 -17.32 -10.00
C GLU A 533 17.89 -17.65 -8.56
N ASN A 534 17.13 -16.80 -7.87
CA ASN A 534 16.67 -17.03 -6.50
C ASN A 534 15.35 -17.82 -6.43
N TYR A 535 14.82 -18.26 -7.57
CA TYR A 535 13.59 -19.03 -7.65
C TYR A 535 13.84 -20.51 -7.95
N LEU A 536 12.97 -21.34 -7.41
CA LEU A 536 12.90 -22.77 -7.70
C LEU A 536 11.52 -23.08 -8.30
N ILE A 537 11.51 -23.76 -9.44
CA ILE A 537 10.29 -24.28 -10.03
C ILE A 537 10.19 -25.77 -9.69
N TYR A 538 9.07 -26.19 -9.11
CA TYR A 538 8.85 -27.59 -8.82
C TYR A 538 7.38 -27.99 -8.90
N SER A 539 7.14 -29.25 -9.15
CA SER A 539 5.81 -29.87 -9.09
C SER A 539 5.69 -30.82 -7.91
N GLU A 540 4.49 -30.94 -7.37
CA GLU A 540 4.20 -31.75 -6.19
C GLU A 540 2.85 -32.45 -6.30
N LEU A 541 2.79 -33.69 -5.83
CA LEU A 541 1.56 -34.42 -5.59
C LEU A 541 1.22 -34.40 -4.09
N SER A 542 0.06 -33.83 -3.75
CA SER A 542 -0.42 -33.89 -2.36
C SER A 542 -0.82 -35.31 -1.95
N GLU A 543 -0.98 -35.53 -0.64
CA GLU A 543 -1.49 -36.78 -0.09
C GLU A 543 -2.87 -37.17 -0.67
N GLU A 544 -3.68 -36.18 -1.07
CA GLU A 544 -4.98 -36.34 -1.71
C GLU A 544 -4.87 -36.59 -3.24
N GLY A 545 -3.69 -36.66 -3.81
CA GLY A 545 -3.43 -36.84 -5.23
C GLY A 545 -3.70 -35.62 -6.11
N LYS A 546 -3.82 -34.41 -5.51
CA LYS A 546 -3.88 -33.15 -6.24
C LYS A 546 -2.47 -32.76 -6.73
N PHE A 547 -2.40 -32.20 -7.93
CA PHE A 547 -1.15 -31.76 -8.53
C PHE A 547 -0.99 -30.26 -8.44
N TYR A 548 0.15 -29.86 -7.89
CA TYR A 548 0.53 -28.45 -7.76
C TYR A 548 1.79 -28.15 -8.57
N LEU A 549 1.80 -27.00 -9.21
CA LEU A 549 2.97 -26.41 -9.84
C LEU A 549 3.34 -25.15 -9.07
N HIS A 550 4.57 -25.07 -8.58
CA HIS A 550 5.06 -24.03 -7.69
C HIS A 550 6.16 -23.21 -8.36
N LEU A 551 6.08 -21.88 -8.19
CA LEU A 551 7.17 -20.93 -8.35
C LEU A 551 7.57 -20.47 -6.94
N PHE A 552 8.66 -20.99 -6.42
CA PHE A 552 9.08 -20.79 -5.03
C PHE A 552 10.26 -19.84 -4.94
N CYS A 553 10.09 -18.72 -4.24
CA CYS A 553 11.13 -17.78 -3.94
C CYS A 553 12.00 -18.32 -2.80
N VAL A 554 13.20 -18.80 -3.11
CA VAL A 554 14.16 -19.34 -2.12
C VAL A 554 14.81 -18.19 -1.33
N ASN A 555 15.20 -17.13 -2.03
CA ASN A 555 15.82 -15.95 -1.42
C ASN A 555 15.03 -14.68 -1.78
N PRO A 556 14.26 -14.11 -0.83
CA PRO A 556 13.44 -12.92 -1.08
C PRO A 556 14.21 -11.60 -1.00
N ALA A 557 15.52 -11.60 -0.73
CA ALA A 557 16.30 -10.38 -0.46
C ALA A 557 16.17 -9.33 -1.58
N GLY A 558 16.22 -9.75 -2.86
CA GLY A 558 16.08 -8.83 -4.00
C GLY A 558 14.73 -8.15 -4.03
N CYS A 559 13.66 -8.92 -3.89
CA CYS A 559 12.29 -8.39 -3.87
C CYS A 559 12.02 -7.48 -2.66
N LEU A 560 12.50 -7.86 -1.47
CA LEU A 560 12.39 -7.03 -0.26
C LEU A 560 13.17 -5.73 -0.39
N GLN A 561 14.37 -5.78 -1.00
CA GLN A 561 15.22 -4.61 -1.18
C GLN A 561 14.60 -3.58 -2.14
N GLU A 562 13.82 -4.00 -3.12
CA GLU A 562 13.08 -3.09 -4.02
C GLU A 562 12.16 -2.17 -3.21
N TYR A 563 11.45 -2.71 -2.22
CA TYR A 563 10.59 -1.91 -1.34
C TYR A 563 11.37 -1.17 -0.25
N MET A 564 12.40 -1.77 0.33
CA MET A 564 13.25 -1.07 1.30
C MET A 564 13.98 0.13 0.68
N GLY A 565 14.30 0.05 -0.61
CA GLY A 565 14.85 1.18 -1.37
C GLY A 565 13.90 2.37 -1.57
N LYS A 566 12.60 2.22 -1.24
CA LYS A 566 11.63 3.32 -1.21
C LYS A 566 11.62 4.08 0.11
N ALA A 567 12.31 3.58 1.12
CA ALA A 567 12.53 4.25 2.40
C ALA A 567 13.87 5.00 2.40
N ASN A 568 13.93 6.09 3.17
CA ASN A 568 15.17 6.80 3.43
C ASN A 568 16.13 5.96 4.31
N SER A 569 15.57 5.25 5.29
CA SER A 569 16.34 4.34 6.15
C SER A 569 15.48 3.18 6.63
N THR A 570 16.14 2.04 6.90
CA THR A 570 15.48 0.83 7.39
C THR A 570 16.20 0.26 8.60
N ILE A 571 15.47 0.02 9.69
CA ILE A 571 15.97 -0.62 10.89
C ILE A 571 15.25 -1.95 11.08
N LEU A 572 15.99 -3.05 10.95
CA LEU A 572 15.50 -4.41 11.16
C LEU A 572 15.96 -4.89 12.53
N PHE A 573 15.04 -5.30 13.38
CA PHE A 573 15.41 -5.74 14.73
C PHE A 573 14.66 -7.01 15.16
N SER A 574 15.37 -7.85 15.91
CA SER A 574 14.84 -9.10 16.42
C SER A 574 15.63 -9.61 17.62
N ALA A 575 15.00 -10.45 18.44
CA ALA A 575 15.68 -11.21 19.48
C ALA A 575 16.42 -12.44 18.94
N THR A 576 16.12 -12.87 17.73
CA THR A 576 16.54 -14.16 17.16
C THR A 576 17.29 -14.03 15.84
N PHE A 577 18.04 -12.95 15.63
CA PHE A 577 18.86 -12.73 14.43
C PHE A 577 20.22 -13.45 14.45
N LEU A 578 20.29 -14.63 15.02
CA LEU A 578 21.52 -15.40 15.04
C LEU A 578 21.41 -16.67 14.19
N PRO A 579 22.38 -16.95 13.28
CA PRO A 579 23.53 -16.11 12.90
C PRO A 579 23.11 -14.91 12.03
N ILE A 580 23.60 -13.73 12.36
CA ILE A 580 23.12 -12.49 11.71
C ILE A 580 23.40 -12.43 10.20
N ASN A 581 24.54 -12.99 9.76
CA ASN A 581 24.90 -13.02 8.34
C ASN A 581 23.95 -13.88 7.49
N TYR A 582 23.30 -14.88 8.09
CA TYR A 582 22.25 -15.64 7.43
C TYR A 582 21.04 -14.76 7.11
N TYR A 583 20.56 -14.02 8.11
CA TYR A 583 19.42 -13.12 7.93
C TYR A 583 19.74 -11.94 7.01
N LYS A 584 20.94 -11.35 7.09
CA LYS A 584 21.37 -10.29 6.17
C LYS A 584 21.29 -10.73 4.73
N LYS A 585 21.77 -11.94 4.38
CA LYS A 585 21.71 -12.48 3.02
C LYS A 585 20.30 -12.75 2.49
N LEU A 586 19.32 -12.95 3.38
CA LEU A 586 17.93 -13.24 3.02
C LEU A 586 17.01 -12.01 3.08
N LEU A 587 17.47 -10.92 3.70
CA LEU A 587 16.67 -9.71 3.91
C LEU A 587 17.20 -8.49 3.17
N SER A 588 18.47 -8.49 2.74
CA SER A 588 19.13 -7.34 2.12
C SER A 588 20.06 -7.75 1.00
N THR A 589 20.16 -6.91 -0.03
CA THR A 589 21.17 -7.02 -1.10
C THR A 589 22.19 -5.90 -1.02
N THR A 590 22.01 -4.94 -0.11
CA THR A 590 22.96 -3.84 0.04
C THR A 590 24.25 -4.31 0.71
N LYS A 591 25.40 -3.76 0.27
CA LYS A 591 26.71 -4.06 0.87
C LYS A 591 27.03 -3.20 2.10
N GLU A 592 26.30 -2.11 2.27
CA GLU A 592 26.52 -1.07 3.28
C GLU A 592 25.55 -1.17 4.45
N ASP A 593 25.07 -2.37 4.77
CA ASP A 593 24.24 -2.59 5.94
C ASP A 593 25.08 -2.87 7.18
N TYR A 594 24.70 -2.27 8.30
CA TYR A 594 25.36 -2.40 9.59
C TYR A 594 24.67 -3.44 10.47
N ALA A 595 25.39 -3.96 11.44
CA ALA A 595 24.84 -4.86 12.43
C ALA A 595 25.32 -4.47 13.83
N ILE A 596 24.41 -4.49 14.79
CA ILE A 596 24.69 -4.25 16.20
C ILE A 596 24.14 -5.37 17.08
N TYR A 597 24.90 -5.74 18.07
CA TYR A 597 24.52 -6.71 19.08
C TYR A 597 24.33 -5.99 20.41
N ALA A 598 23.20 -6.23 21.06
CA ALA A 598 22.96 -5.81 22.42
C ALA A 598 23.16 -6.98 23.38
N GLU A 599 23.85 -6.71 24.47
CA GLU A 599 24.02 -7.68 25.54
C GLU A 599 22.68 -7.88 26.30
N SER A 600 22.50 -9.09 26.83
CA SER A 600 21.32 -9.40 27.65
C SER A 600 21.37 -8.57 28.96
N PRO A 601 20.24 -7.93 29.32
CA PRO A 601 20.15 -7.23 30.60
C PRO A 601 20.08 -8.21 31.79
N PHE A 602 19.94 -9.51 31.53
CA PHE A 602 19.86 -10.54 32.54
C PHE A 602 21.24 -11.15 32.78
N GLU A 603 21.63 -11.20 34.06
CA GLU A 603 22.91 -11.79 34.48
C GLU A 603 22.94 -13.30 34.25
N PRO A 604 23.87 -13.85 33.45
CA PRO A 604 23.93 -15.29 33.17
C PRO A 604 24.06 -16.15 34.42
N GLY A 605 24.74 -15.62 35.46
CA GLY A 605 24.93 -16.32 36.72
C GLY A 605 23.65 -16.56 37.55
N LYS A 606 22.58 -15.83 37.24
CA LYS A 606 21.26 -16.02 37.87
C LYS A 606 20.39 -17.05 37.16
N ARG A 607 20.87 -17.67 36.07
CA ARG A 607 20.16 -18.68 35.30
C ARG A 607 20.57 -20.08 35.75
N LEU A 608 19.59 -20.86 36.20
CA LEU A 608 19.73 -22.31 36.38
C LEU A 608 19.22 -23.02 35.13
N LEU A 609 20.07 -23.78 34.45
CA LEU A 609 19.70 -24.62 33.31
C LEU A 609 19.67 -26.09 33.76
N LEU A 610 18.55 -26.74 33.67
CA LEU A 610 18.36 -28.17 33.94
C LEU A 610 18.00 -28.88 32.62
N LEU A 611 18.59 -30.02 32.38
CA LEU A 611 18.35 -30.85 31.18
C LEU A 611 17.79 -32.22 31.60
N GLY A 612 16.53 -32.49 31.22
CA GLY A 612 15.95 -33.82 31.31
C GLY A 612 16.37 -34.67 30.12
N ASN A 613 17.17 -35.69 30.32
CA ASN A 613 17.71 -36.53 29.26
C ASN A 613 16.90 -37.84 29.02
N ASP A 614 15.93 -38.14 29.86
CA ASP A 614 15.05 -39.30 29.80
C ASP A 614 13.68 -39.02 29.18
N VAL A 615 13.42 -37.78 28.80
CA VAL A 615 12.19 -37.35 28.13
C VAL A 615 12.44 -36.95 26.65
N SER A 616 11.42 -37.13 25.79
CA SER A 616 11.53 -36.84 24.35
C SER A 616 10.20 -36.41 23.74
N THR A 617 10.24 -35.40 22.91
CA THR A 617 9.07 -34.93 22.12
C THR A 617 8.91 -35.65 20.78
N LYS A 618 9.84 -36.56 20.41
CA LYS A 618 9.78 -37.36 19.16
C LYS A 618 8.47 -38.12 19.08
N TYR A 619 7.81 -38.06 17.94
CA TYR A 619 6.50 -38.70 17.73
C TYR A 619 6.49 -40.17 18.10
N THR A 620 7.53 -40.91 17.72
CA THR A 620 7.68 -42.34 17.98
C THR A 620 7.89 -42.71 19.46
N ARG A 621 8.17 -41.73 20.32
CA ARG A 621 8.36 -41.93 21.77
C ARG A 621 7.21 -41.35 22.61
N ARG A 622 6.16 -40.81 21.95
CA ARG A 622 5.00 -40.25 22.63
C ARG A 622 4.10 -41.38 23.16
N GLY A 623 3.66 -41.26 24.40
CA GLY A 623 2.76 -42.22 25.03
C GLY A 623 2.46 -41.81 26.47
N PRO A 624 1.53 -42.51 27.15
CA PRO A 624 1.09 -42.17 28.51
C PRO A 624 2.24 -42.04 29.53
N GLU A 625 3.21 -42.93 29.47
CA GLU A 625 4.39 -42.90 30.34
C GLU A 625 5.23 -41.62 30.09
N MET A 626 5.41 -41.26 28.84
CA MET A 626 6.15 -40.06 28.49
C MET A 626 5.43 -38.78 28.94
N TYR A 627 4.10 -38.69 28.73
CA TYR A 627 3.29 -37.55 29.20
C TYR A 627 3.31 -37.44 30.72
N ARG A 628 3.30 -38.57 31.44
CA ARG A 628 3.44 -38.61 32.91
C ARG A 628 4.78 -38.05 33.37
N LYS A 629 5.90 -38.44 32.73
CA LYS A 629 7.23 -37.91 33.05
C LYS A 629 7.27 -36.38 32.87
N TYR A 630 6.69 -35.84 31.80
CA TYR A 630 6.61 -34.41 31.60
C TYR A 630 5.81 -33.73 32.68
N ALA A 631 4.63 -34.24 33.04
CA ALA A 631 3.79 -33.72 34.13
C ALA A 631 4.54 -33.73 35.48
N GLU A 632 5.25 -34.83 35.79
CA GLU A 632 6.07 -34.96 37.00
C GLU A 632 7.22 -33.97 37.01
N TYR A 633 7.94 -33.75 35.89
CA TYR A 633 8.99 -32.70 35.80
C TYR A 633 8.42 -31.31 36.09
N VAL A 634 7.30 -30.94 35.47
CA VAL A 634 6.63 -29.65 35.72
C VAL A 634 6.28 -29.53 37.20
N MET A 635 5.71 -30.57 37.80
CA MET A 635 5.34 -30.58 39.22
C MET A 635 6.55 -30.47 40.14
N HIS A 636 7.66 -31.17 39.86
CA HIS A 636 8.88 -31.06 40.66
C HIS A 636 9.49 -29.65 40.60
N VAL A 637 9.47 -28.99 39.45
CA VAL A 637 9.97 -27.66 39.31
C VAL A 637 9.10 -26.66 40.12
N ILE A 638 7.78 -26.78 40.04
CA ILE A 638 6.84 -25.95 40.78
C ILE A 638 6.98 -26.12 42.29
N LYS A 639 7.09 -27.36 42.77
CA LYS A 639 7.29 -27.68 44.19
C LYS A 639 8.63 -27.18 44.74
N GLY A 640 9.64 -27.00 43.88
CA GLY A 640 10.95 -26.54 44.30
C GLY A 640 11.00 -25.09 44.80
N ARG A 641 10.11 -24.21 44.31
CA ARG A 641 10.05 -22.81 44.71
C ARG A 641 8.70 -22.21 44.32
N THR A 642 8.10 -21.42 45.19
CA THR A 642 6.90 -20.64 44.88
C THR A 642 7.24 -19.52 43.88
N GLY A 643 6.46 -19.40 42.80
CA GLY A 643 6.68 -18.41 41.75
C GLY A 643 5.78 -18.62 40.53
N ASN A 644 6.04 -17.85 39.46
CA ASN A 644 5.34 -17.99 38.18
C ASN A 644 6.17 -18.87 37.25
N TYR A 645 5.49 -19.81 36.58
CA TYR A 645 6.10 -20.79 35.70
C TYR A 645 5.39 -20.76 34.34
N ILE A 646 6.16 -20.95 33.25
CA ILE A 646 5.63 -21.10 31.89
C ILE A 646 6.16 -22.41 31.32
N ALA A 647 5.28 -23.31 30.91
CA ALA A 647 5.61 -24.55 30.23
C ALA A 647 5.30 -24.43 28.73
N PHE A 648 6.31 -24.64 27.87
CA PHE A 648 6.18 -24.64 26.43
C PHE A 648 6.13 -26.07 25.89
N PHE A 649 5.21 -26.35 24.98
CA PHE A 649 5.01 -27.65 24.36
C PHE A 649 5.10 -27.56 22.83
N PRO A 650 5.53 -28.64 22.13
CA PRO A 650 5.73 -28.62 20.68
C PRO A 650 4.43 -28.56 19.86
N SER A 651 3.28 -28.89 20.47
CA SER A 651 1.95 -28.79 19.84
C SER A 651 0.85 -28.75 20.86
N TYR A 652 -0.34 -28.22 20.50
CA TYR A 652 -1.53 -28.23 21.34
C TYR A 652 -1.92 -29.65 21.77
N ARG A 653 -1.90 -30.63 20.87
CA ARG A 653 -2.20 -32.01 21.17
C ARG A 653 -1.26 -32.60 22.22
N PHE A 654 0.03 -32.23 22.21
CA PHE A 654 1.00 -32.67 23.22
C PHE A 654 0.74 -31.99 24.55
N LEU A 655 0.43 -30.71 24.55
CA LEU A 655 0.03 -29.94 25.73
C LEU A 655 -1.19 -30.55 26.40
N GLU A 656 -2.25 -30.83 25.64
CA GLU A 656 -3.49 -31.46 26.14
C GLU A 656 -3.20 -32.78 26.83
N LYS A 657 -2.38 -33.64 26.22
CA LYS A 657 -2.06 -34.94 26.81
C LYS A 657 -1.22 -34.84 28.08
N VAL A 658 -0.29 -33.90 28.16
CA VAL A 658 0.46 -33.64 29.41
C VAL A 658 -0.45 -33.00 30.47
N TRP A 659 -1.34 -32.09 30.03
CA TRP A 659 -2.30 -31.43 30.90
C TRP A 659 -3.29 -32.43 31.56
N GLU A 660 -3.87 -33.36 30.78
CA GLU A 660 -4.74 -34.43 31.31
C GLU A 660 -4.05 -35.14 32.47
N VAL A 661 -2.80 -35.57 32.29
CA VAL A 661 -2.03 -36.29 33.31
C VAL A 661 -1.60 -35.39 34.49
N PHE A 662 -1.28 -34.11 34.19
CA PHE A 662 -0.91 -33.14 35.22
C PHE A 662 -2.06 -32.89 36.20
N MET A 663 -3.30 -32.88 35.71
CA MET A 663 -4.51 -32.71 36.53
C MET A 663 -4.79 -33.90 37.46
N GLU A 664 -4.22 -35.08 37.18
CA GLU A 664 -4.29 -36.23 38.07
C GLU A 664 -3.33 -36.16 39.27
N LEU A 665 -2.30 -35.27 39.16
CA LEU A 665 -1.31 -35.08 40.23
C LEU A 665 -1.88 -34.18 41.34
N PRO A 666 -1.46 -34.37 42.63
CA PRO A 666 -1.88 -33.48 43.71
C PRO A 666 -1.48 -32.03 43.51
N GLN A 667 -2.45 -31.12 43.43
CA GLN A 667 -2.27 -29.70 43.12
C GLN A 667 -2.77 -28.84 44.29
N GLU A 668 -2.05 -28.80 45.38
CA GLU A 668 -2.35 -27.85 46.43
C GLU A 668 -1.73 -26.47 46.11
N GLN A 669 -2.56 -25.44 46.10
CA GLN A 669 -2.15 -24.01 45.93
C GLN A 669 -1.51 -23.67 44.55
N ILE A 670 -1.91 -24.38 43.48
CA ILE A 670 -1.44 -24.06 42.11
C ILE A 670 -2.60 -23.51 41.30
N GLU A 671 -2.44 -22.29 40.79
CA GLU A 671 -3.32 -21.71 39.76
C GLU A 671 -2.75 -22.02 38.39
N VAL A 672 -3.55 -22.59 37.49
CA VAL A 672 -3.09 -23.01 36.17
C VAL A 672 -3.91 -22.33 35.07
N VAL A 673 -3.23 -21.70 34.14
CA VAL A 673 -3.83 -21.14 32.93
C VAL A 673 -3.32 -21.92 31.72
N VAL A 674 -4.25 -22.47 30.92
CA VAL A 674 -3.94 -23.28 29.75
C VAL A 674 -4.35 -22.54 28.49
N GLN A 675 -3.43 -22.43 27.53
CA GLN A 675 -3.71 -21.85 26.21
C GLN A 675 -4.58 -22.81 25.40
N SER A 676 -5.72 -22.33 24.89
CA SER A 676 -6.55 -23.08 23.94
C SER A 676 -6.20 -22.76 22.49
N GLN A 677 -6.53 -23.70 21.58
CA GLN A 677 -6.31 -23.49 20.14
C GLN A 677 -7.21 -22.40 19.55
N TYR A 678 -8.26 -22.00 20.28
CA TYR A 678 -9.32 -21.08 19.84
C TYR A 678 -9.36 -19.74 20.63
N MET A 679 -8.27 -19.38 21.29
CA MET A 679 -8.13 -18.07 21.95
C MET A 679 -7.57 -17.00 21.03
#